data_832f5fec663109b495962c23a9aae2d9
#
_entry.id   832f5fec663109b495962c23a9aae2d9
#
_cell.length_a   1.000
_cell.length_b   1.000
_cell.length_c   1.000
_cell.angle_alpha   90.00
_cell.angle_beta   90.00
_cell.angle_gamma   90.00
#
_symmetry.space_group_name_H-M   'P 1'
#
loop_
_entity.id
_entity.type
_entity.pdbx_description
1 polymer ?
#
loop_
_entity_poly.entity_id
_entity_poly.type
_entity_poly.pdbx_seq_one_letter_code
_entity_poly.pdbx_strand_id
1 'polypeptide(L)'
;MRTAPLWRRYARFFGPDPAADVRDELRFHLEAKIDDLLIQGWRPEAARKEAERQFGDLSAIRHIGESIGGKMERRKRLRDYWSDSLLDVRYTFRTLVRDPGFAVITILILALAVGANIAVFSVVNTLLLRPLPFPNAQQLVWIAPPPTECGLSCATYTADAYEELRAQNRAFQDVTGYFAFSSADNLRLTEKGDRIPATGIDVISNFFQVLGVHPKSGRLFTEDDARRNAPPVVLLTDAWWKRQFAADPNIVGKAIHLNDAQVTVIGVLPASFDFGAVFAPGTKVDAITPLSLDQARDWGNIVTLIGRMKPGVTVAQASDDAQRVAPNLYFNVKHPETLGRYKGDLIPVPLKDYVMGKLRHSLIILWGAVGVILLIAGVNLSNLLLARSAARAREFAVRGALGASRGRIVRQLLMESLVLSSAGAALGLGLAVIVIAWLAHQGSLALPLLGTLHIDGPALGWTVLIAVFTAMIFGLLPGLRIASANLQDALKDSGPGAGLGRRHERVRAVLVVSEVALACVLLVSAGLLLRSFLKVLEVDLGFQPDQAASIKVEYDDSAPSDEARELKRGAIFRQILEHISALPGVEAAGMADYLPLGPNREWDTPVPQGKTFAPGTLPDPLVYVVTPGFVRAMGIRLRGRDFTWSDGPHSERVVLINASAARAYWPG
;
A
#
# COMPACT_ATOMS: atom_id res chain seq x y z
N MET A 1 -50.78 49.86 26.03
CA MET A 1 -49.80 48.74 25.99
C MET A 1 -50.51 47.50 25.40
N ARG A 2 -50.35 47.24 24.08
CA ARG A 2 -50.85 46.02 23.46
C ARG A 2 -49.76 44.94 23.68
N THR A 3 -50.10 43.94 24.52
CA THR A 3 -49.21 42.82 24.85
C THR A 3 -48.81 42.08 23.59
N ALA A 4 -47.50 41.86 23.35
CA ALA A 4 -46.98 41.06 22.25
C ALA A 4 -47.65 39.65 22.26
N PRO A 5 -48.01 39.12 21.07
CA PRO A 5 -48.73 37.84 21.00
C PRO A 5 -47.87 36.69 21.63
N LEU A 6 -48.55 35.81 22.38
CA LEU A 6 -47.96 34.74 23.19
C LEU A 6 -46.94 33.90 22.40
N TRP A 7 -47.18 33.63 21.11
CA TRP A 7 -46.26 32.88 20.28
C TRP A 7 -44.88 33.53 20.14
N ARG A 8 -44.74 34.87 20.20
CA ARG A 8 -43.47 35.60 20.18
C ARG A 8 -42.64 35.35 21.46
N ARG A 9 -43.28 35.11 22.60
CA ARG A 9 -42.59 34.70 23.81
C ARG A 9 -41.99 33.33 23.67
N TYR A 10 -42.60 32.41 22.93
CA TYR A 10 -42.06 31.10 22.63
C TYR A 10 -40.97 31.13 21.57
N ALA A 11 -41.05 32.02 20.56
CA ALA A 11 -40.00 32.17 19.55
C ALA A 11 -38.67 32.66 20.15
N ARG A 12 -38.70 33.48 21.20
CA ARG A 12 -37.48 33.92 21.93
C ARG A 12 -36.77 32.77 22.66
N PHE A 13 -37.39 31.64 22.87
CA PHE A 13 -36.71 30.41 23.35
C PHE A 13 -35.74 29.85 22.31
N PHE A 14 -35.88 30.16 21.04
CA PHE A 14 -35.02 29.70 19.96
C PHE A 14 -33.88 30.68 19.61
N GLY A 15 -33.75 31.76 20.35
CA GLY A 15 -32.68 32.77 20.22
C GLY A 15 -33.19 34.16 19.85
N PRO A 16 -32.33 35.24 19.95
CA PRO A 16 -32.67 36.60 19.56
C PRO A 16 -33.02 36.67 18.06
N ASP A 17 -34.05 37.42 17.75
CA ASP A 17 -34.46 37.74 16.37
C ASP A 17 -34.12 39.22 16.09
N PRO A 18 -32.90 39.51 15.53
CA PRO A 18 -32.44 40.84 15.28
C PRO A 18 -33.36 41.63 14.34
N ALA A 19 -34.04 40.92 13.43
CA ALA A 19 -34.95 41.55 12.49
C ALA A 19 -36.27 42.02 13.18
N ALA A 20 -36.74 41.25 14.17
CA ALA A 20 -37.89 41.65 14.97
C ALA A 20 -37.55 42.78 15.94
N ASP A 21 -36.38 42.76 16.55
CA ASP A 21 -35.92 43.79 17.48
C ASP A 21 -35.78 45.14 16.75
N VAL A 22 -35.18 45.21 15.55
CA VAL A 22 -35.07 46.41 14.71
C VAL A 22 -36.44 46.93 14.30
N ARG A 23 -37.40 46.04 13.98
CA ARG A 23 -38.75 46.43 13.62
C ARG A 23 -39.51 47.07 14.80
N ASP A 24 -39.36 46.49 15.98
CA ASP A 24 -40.02 46.96 17.20
C ASP A 24 -39.42 48.33 17.64
N GLU A 25 -38.12 48.51 17.51
CA GLU A 25 -37.41 49.75 17.83
C GLU A 25 -37.79 50.91 16.84
N LEU A 26 -37.79 50.61 15.54
CA LEU A 26 -38.25 51.59 14.52
C LEU A 26 -39.72 51.98 14.74
N ARG A 27 -40.59 51.04 15.08
CA ARG A 27 -41.98 51.32 15.41
C ARG A 27 -42.11 52.21 16.64
N PHE A 28 -41.36 51.90 17.69
CA PHE A 28 -41.35 52.68 18.94
C PHE A 28 -40.94 54.16 18.67
N HIS A 29 -39.86 54.38 17.94
CA HIS A 29 -39.42 55.72 17.60
C HIS A 29 -40.38 56.46 16.68
N LEU A 30 -41.04 55.79 15.75
CA LEU A 30 -42.06 56.39 14.89
C LEU A 30 -43.31 56.74 15.70
N GLU A 31 -43.80 55.87 16.60
CA GLU A 31 -44.92 56.16 17.47
C GLU A 31 -44.61 57.32 18.43
N ALA A 32 -43.42 57.34 19.05
CA ALA A 32 -43.00 58.44 19.91
C ALA A 32 -42.99 59.83 19.14
N LYS A 33 -42.51 59.79 17.88
CA LYS A 33 -42.50 61.05 17.06
C LYS A 33 -43.92 61.52 16.67
N ILE A 34 -44.81 60.57 16.40
CA ILE A 34 -46.23 60.86 16.15
C ILE A 34 -46.84 61.47 17.41
N ASP A 35 -46.60 60.91 18.60
CA ASP A 35 -47.12 61.47 19.85
C ASP A 35 -46.61 62.90 20.13
N ASP A 36 -45.30 63.14 19.88
CA ASP A 36 -44.74 64.53 19.97
C ASP A 36 -45.44 65.53 19.05
N LEU A 37 -45.73 65.15 17.82
CA LEU A 37 -46.45 66.00 16.87
C LEU A 37 -47.94 66.21 17.25
N LEU A 38 -48.58 65.24 17.84
CA LEU A 38 -49.93 65.34 18.38
C LEU A 38 -49.97 66.31 19.55
N ILE A 39 -49.00 66.34 20.44
CA ILE A 39 -48.86 67.32 21.54
C ILE A 39 -48.67 68.68 21.01
N GLN A 40 -48.00 68.88 19.85
CA GLN A 40 -47.84 70.18 19.17
C GLN A 40 -49.10 70.63 18.42
N GLY A 41 -50.22 69.95 18.51
CA GLY A 41 -51.48 70.29 17.95
C GLY A 41 -51.76 69.88 16.51
N TRP A 42 -50.96 68.97 15.97
CA TRP A 42 -51.19 68.44 14.61
C TRP A 42 -52.37 67.44 14.60
N ARG A 43 -53.12 67.44 13.46
CA ARG A 43 -54.13 66.38 13.26
C ARG A 43 -53.49 65.01 13.10
N PRO A 44 -54.12 63.94 13.59
CA PRO A 44 -53.53 62.60 13.62
C PRO A 44 -52.98 62.09 12.29
N GLU A 45 -53.68 62.27 11.18
CA GLU A 45 -53.25 61.90 9.84
C GLU A 45 -52.06 62.71 9.33
N ALA A 46 -52.06 64.06 9.62
CA ALA A 46 -50.97 64.92 9.23
C ALA A 46 -49.71 64.66 10.09
N ALA A 47 -49.85 64.42 11.37
CA ALA A 47 -48.76 64.02 12.29
C ALA A 47 -48.05 62.74 11.82
N ARG A 48 -48.84 61.79 11.37
CA ARG A 48 -48.28 60.50 10.85
C ARG A 48 -47.49 60.66 9.56
N LYS A 49 -48.06 61.42 8.59
CA LYS A 49 -47.40 61.74 7.32
C LYS A 49 -46.10 62.52 7.55
N GLU A 50 -46.10 63.44 8.45
CA GLU A 50 -44.95 64.30 8.74
C GLU A 50 -43.87 63.50 9.50
N ALA A 51 -44.24 62.59 10.44
CA ALA A 51 -43.33 61.69 11.09
C ALA A 51 -42.68 60.74 10.08
N GLU A 52 -43.45 60.11 9.19
CA GLU A 52 -42.90 59.23 8.13
C GLU A 52 -41.99 60.02 7.15
N ARG A 53 -42.34 61.32 6.82
CA ARG A 53 -41.49 62.19 6.00
C ARG A 53 -40.13 62.47 6.66
N GLN A 54 -40.12 62.74 7.96
CA GLN A 54 -38.89 63.06 8.75
C GLN A 54 -38.00 61.90 8.94
N PHE A 55 -38.55 60.68 9.00
CA PHE A 55 -37.78 59.42 9.06
C PHE A 55 -37.19 59.05 7.70
N GLY A 56 -37.71 59.58 6.57
CA GLY A 56 -37.26 59.23 5.23
C GLY A 56 -37.69 57.81 4.81
N ASP A 57 -36.85 57.14 4.01
CA ASP A 57 -37.17 55.79 3.54
C ASP A 57 -37.02 54.74 4.67
N LEU A 58 -38.14 54.50 5.36
CA LEU A 58 -38.22 53.50 6.43
C LEU A 58 -37.88 52.09 5.96
N SER A 59 -38.10 51.81 4.68
CA SER A 59 -37.77 50.48 4.11
C SER A 59 -36.26 50.30 3.96
N ALA A 60 -35.56 51.31 3.53
CA ALA A 60 -34.09 51.30 3.42
C ALA A 60 -33.43 51.24 4.80
N ILE A 61 -33.90 52.05 5.77
CA ILE A 61 -33.39 52.07 7.14
C ILE A 61 -33.60 50.70 7.79
N ARG A 62 -34.77 50.10 7.60
CA ARG A 62 -35.07 48.72 8.09
C ARG A 62 -34.14 47.68 7.48
N HIS A 63 -33.94 47.71 6.17
CA HIS A 63 -33.08 46.73 5.48
C HIS A 63 -31.62 46.86 5.93
N ILE A 64 -31.12 48.07 6.11
CA ILE A 64 -29.77 48.33 6.62
C ILE A 64 -29.67 47.87 8.07
N GLY A 65 -30.63 48.17 8.96
CA GLY A 65 -30.64 47.74 10.35
C GLY A 65 -30.71 46.25 10.49
N GLU A 66 -31.57 45.56 9.73
CA GLU A 66 -31.64 44.08 9.70
C GLU A 66 -30.34 43.46 9.21
N SER A 67 -29.65 44.02 8.21
CA SER A 67 -28.37 43.55 7.70
C SER A 67 -27.23 43.71 8.69
N ILE A 68 -27.16 44.86 9.37
CA ILE A 68 -26.15 45.15 10.40
C ILE A 68 -26.38 44.24 11.63
N GLY A 69 -27.62 44.17 12.13
CA GLY A 69 -27.99 43.35 13.25
C GLY A 69 -27.68 41.87 12.99
N GLY A 70 -27.99 41.36 11.81
CA GLY A 70 -27.68 39.96 11.41
C GLY A 70 -26.18 39.66 11.34
N LYS A 71 -25.37 40.62 10.82
CA LYS A 71 -23.89 40.49 10.78
C LYS A 71 -23.26 40.56 12.17
N MET A 72 -23.72 41.49 13.02
CA MET A 72 -23.25 41.60 14.41
C MET A 72 -23.58 40.36 15.23
N GLU A 73 -24.81 39.86 15.10
CA GLU A 73 -25.23 38.65 15.81
C GLU A 73 -24.44 37.38 15.34
N ARG A 74 -24.21 37.25 14.03
CA ARG A 74 -23.34 36.18 13.53
C ARG A 74 -21.92 36.24 14.09
N ARG A 75 -21.33 37.46 14.11
CA ARG A 75 -19.97 37.65 14.69
C ARG A 75 -19.94 37.37 16.19
N LYS A 76 -20.97 37.84 16.92
CA LYS A 76 -21.12 37.58 18.35
C LYS A 76 -21.29 36.09 18.62
N ARG A 77 -22.16 35.39 17.89
CA ARG A 77 -22.35 33.93 18.01
C ARG A 77 -21.08 33.15 17.71
N LEU A 78 -20.33 33.54 16.67
CA LEU A 78 -19.05 32.91 16.37
C LEU A 78 -18.03 33.13 17.49
N ARG A 79 -17.90 34.35 17.99
CA ARG A 79 -17.00 34.71 19.07
C ARG A 79 -17.37 33.99 20.37
N ASP A 80 -18.63 33.97 20.72
CA ASP A 80 -19.15 33.29 21.92
C ASP A 80 -18.97 31.77 21.77
N TYR A 81 -19.18 31.21 20.56
CA TYR A 81 -18.93 29.81 20.26
C TYR A 81 -17.46 29.42 20.45
N TRP A 82 -16.53 30.25 19.97
CA TRP A 82 -15.10 30.01 20.15
C TRP A 82 -14.64 30.15 21.60
N SER A 83 -15.10 31.18 22.31
CA SER A 83 -14.76 31.38 23.72
C SER A 83 -15.32 30.24 24.59
N ASP A 84 -16.55 29.85 24.35
CA ASP A 84 -17.18 28.71 25.03
C ASP A 84 -16.46 27.39 24.73
N SER A 85 -16.00 27.18 23.46
CA SER A 85 -15.27 25.98 23.08
C SER A 85 -13.91 25.88 23.76
N LEU A 86 -13.18 26.99 23.91
CA LEU A 86 -11.92 27.05 24.65
C LEU A 86 -12.11 26.76 26.16
N LEU A 87 -13.19 27.27 26.73
CA LEU A 87 -13.57 26.98 28.12
C LEU A 87 -13.93 25.49 28.29
N ASP A 88 -14.66 24.90 27.33
CA ASP A 88 -15.02 23.50 27.34
C ASP A 88 -13.76 22.61 27.23
N VAL A 89 -12.77 22.95 26.37
CA VAL A 89 -11.49 22.25 26.27
C VAL A 89 -10.72 22.31 27.60
N ARG A 90 -10.59 23.50 28.19
CA ARG A 90 -9.89 23.69 29.47
C ARG A 90 -10.57 22.93 30.60
N TYR A 91 -11.88 22.92 30.63
CA TYR A 91 -12.67 22.15 31.58
C TYR A 91 -12.44 20.65 31.38
N THR A 92 -12.49 20.18 30.15
CA THR A 92 -12.24 18.78 29.78
C THR A 92 -10.86 18.33 30.26
N PHE A 93 -9.83 19.13 29.97
CA PHE A 93 -8.47 18.83 30.42
C PHE A 93 -8.36 18.70 31.94
N ARG A 94 -8.96 19.65 32.69
CA ARG A 94 -9.00 19.59 34.15
C ARG A 94 -9.74 18.36 34.69
N THR A 95 -10.79 17.94 34.00
CA THR A 95 -11.60 16.76 34.37
C THR A 95 -10.85 15.46 34.08
N LEU A 96 -10.09 15.40 33.00
CA LEU A 96 -9.25 14.23 32.65
C LEU A 96 -8.07 14.07 33.61
N VAL A 97 -7.46 15.18 34.05
CA VAL A 97 -6.36 15.16 35.04
C VAL A 97 -6.87 14.66 36.40
N ARG A 98 -8.13 14.90 36.76
CA ARG A 98 -8.72 14.41 38.01
C ARG A 98 -9.01 12.91 38.01
N ASP A 99 -9.13 12.31 36.83
CA ASP A 99 -9.40 10.87 36.64
C ASP A 99 -8.39 10.27 35.66
N PRO A 100 -7.11 10.16 36.08
CA PRO A 100 -6.01 9.81 35.20
C PRO A 100 -6.13 8.36 34.70
N GLY A 101 -6.66 7.42 35.51
CA GLY A 101 -6.81 6.03 35.10
C GLY A 101 -7.73 5.87 33.89
N PHE A 102 -8.89 6.54 33.90
CA PHE A 102 -9.80 6.57 32.76
C PHE A 102 -9.13 7.20 31.51
N ALA A 103 -8.48 8.36 31.69
CA ALA A 103 -7.86 9.08 30.59
C ALA A 103 -6.76 8.24 29.91
N VAL A 104 -5.85 7.66 30.71
CA VAL A 104 -4.72 6.86 30.20
C VAL A 104 -5.22 5.62 29.47
N ILE A 105 -6.12 4.83 30.06
CA ILE A 105 -6.64 3.62 29.43
C ILE A 105 -7.35 3.95 28.12
N THR A 106 -8.20 4.98 28.12
CA THR A 106 -8.92 5.40 26.91
C THR A 106 -7.96 5.87 25.82
N ILE A 107 -6.98 6.70 26.15
CA ILE A 107 -5.98 7.20 25.20
C ILE A 107 -5.14 6.05 24.64
N LEU A 108 -4.74 5.07 25.46
CA LEU A 108 -3.99 3.90 25.00
C LEU A 108 -4.79 3.02 24.05
N ILE A 109 -6.05 2.73 24.37
CA ILE A 109 -6.94 1.96 23.48
C ILE A 109 -7.09 2.66 22.13
N LEU A 110 -7.36 3.97 22.15
CA LEU A 110 -7.47 4.77 20.93
C LEU A 110 -6.14 4.86 20.19
N ALA A 111 -5.02 5.04 20.87
CA ALA A 111 -3.70 5.11 20.25
C ALA A 111 -3.32 3.82 19.52
N LEU A 112 -3.60 2.66 20.10
CA LEU A 112 -3.38 1.37 19.45
C LEU A 112 -4.30 1.18 18.23
N ALA A 113 -5.60 1.45 18.36
CA ALA A 113 -6.55 1.25 17.28
C ALA A 113 -6.33 2.24 16.13
N VAL A 114 -6.12 3.52 16.43
CA VAL A 114 -5.85 4.56 15.43
C VAL A 114 -4.47 4.35 14.82
N GLY A 115 -3.45 4.03 15.62
CA GLY A 115 -2.09 3.77 15.15
C GLY A 115 -2.01 2.60 14.18
N ALA A 116 -2.66 1.48 14.50
CA ALA A 116 -2.77 0.34 13.60
C ALA A 116 -3.46 0.73 12.29
N ASN A 117 -4.55 1.53 12.37
CA ASN A 117 -5.26 1.97 11.18
C ASN A 117 -4.41 2.91 10.30
N ILE A 118 -3.65 3.83 10.89
CA ILE A 118 -2.73 4.71 10.17
C ILE A 118 -1.61 3.90 9.49
N ALA A 119 -1.00 2.96 10.22
CA ALA A 119 0.07 2.13 9.68
C ALA A 119 -0.42 1.30 8.48
N VAL A 120 -1.54 0.62 8.61
CA VAL A 120 -2.13 -0.17 7.51
C VAL A 120 -2.59 0.73 6.37
N PHE A 121 -3.22 1.88 6.66
CA PHE A 121 -3.58 2.83 5.62
C PHE A 121 -2.37 3.34 4.84
N SER A 122 -1.25 3.65 5.51
CA SER A 122 -0.02 4.07 4.83
C SER A 122 0.51 3.00 3.88
N VAL A 123 0.46 1.73 4.28
CA VAL A 123 0.82 0.60 3.40
C VAL A 123 -0.16 0.50 2.23
N VAL A 124 -1.46 0.51 2.49
CA VAL A 124 -2.51 0.46 1.46
C VAL A 124 -2.40 1.66 0.51
N ASN A 125 -2.17 2.86 1.04
CA ASN A 125 -2.01 4.06 0.23
C ASN A 125 -0.80 3.95 -0.70
N THR A 126 0.35 3.53 -0.18
CA THR A 126 1.58 3.38 -0.97
C THR A 126 1.44 2.29 -2.04
N LEU A 127 0.87 1.14 -1.69
CA LEU A 127 0.79 -0.01 -2.59
C LEU A 127 -0.41 0.05 -3.53
N LEU A 128 -1.61 0.46 -3.07
CA LEU A 128 -2.83 0.37 -3.87
C LEU A 128 -3.30 1.71 -4.43
N LEU A 129 -3.18 2.82 -3.68
CA LEU A 129 -3.77 4.10 -4.08
C LEU A 129 -2.78 4.98 -4.85
N ARG A 130 -1.54 5.05 -4.41
CA ARG A 130 -0.50 5.86 -5.06
C ARG A 130 -0.17 5.33 -6.46
N PRO A 131 -0.01 6.17 -7.48
CA PRO A 131 0.52 5.73 -8.78
C PRO A 131 1.97 5.25 -8.62
N LEU A 132 2.43 4.39 -9.53
CA LEU A 132 3.84 4.02 -9.63
C LEU A 132 4.70 5.29 -9.90
N PRO A 133 5.98 5.30 -9.49
CA PRO A 133 6.85 6.47 -9.56
C PRO A 133 7.35 6.77 -10.99
N PHE A 134 6.50 6.61 -11.99
CA PHE A 134 6.79 6.86 -13.38
C PHE A 134 5.86 7.90 -13.98
N PRO A 135 6.33 8.77 -14.88
CA PRO A 135 5.47 9.68 -15.62
C PRO A 135 4.39 8.93 -16.40
N ASN A 136 3.13 9.36 -16.26
CA ASN A 136 1.98 8.72 -16.92
C ASN A 136 1.92 7.20 -16.70
N ALA A 137 2.15 6.75 -15.47
CA ALA A 137 2.24 5.33 -15.11
C ALA A 137 1.02 4.50 -15.54
N GLN A 138 -0.15 5.13 -15.70
CA GLN A 138 -1.37 4.49 -16.21
C GLN A 138 -1.25 4.02 -17.68
N GLN A 139 -0.27 4.51 -18.43
CA GLN A 139 0.01 4.05 -19.79
C GLN A 139 0.97 2.85 -19.82
N LEU A 140 1.59 2.51 -18.68
CA LEU A 140 2.51 1.39 -18.61
C LEU A 140 1.75 0.08 -18.37
N VAL A 141 2.03 -0.90 -19.19
CA VAL A 141 1.49 -2.24 -19.08
C VAL A 141 2.62 -3.27 -19.05
N TRP A 142 2.42 -4.30 -18.26
CA TRP A 142 3.19 -5.52 -18.32
C TRP A 142 2.56 -6.42 -19.38
N ILE A 143 3.36 -6.96 -20.26
CA ILE A 143 2.89 -7.88 -21.31
C ILE A 143 3.30 -9.29 -20.91
N ALA A 144 2.35 -10.09 -20.51
CA ALA A 144 2.56 -11.47 -20.07
C ALA A 144 1.26 -12.26 -20.25
N PRO A 145 1.33 -13.57 -20.36
CA PRO A 145 0.14 -14.41 -20.21
C PRO A 145 -0.46 -14.28 -18.80
N PRO A 146 -1.73 -14.67 -18.62
CA PRO A 146 -2.36 -14.60 -17.31
C PRO A 146 -1.54 -15.37 -16.28
N PRO A 147 -1.52 -14.91 -15.01
CA PRO A 147 -0.80 -15.59 -13.96
C PRO A 147 -1.40 -16.97 -13.72
N THR A 148 -0.78 -17.95 -14.26
CA THR A 148 -1.04 -19.35 -14.02
C THR A 148 0.02 -19.92 -13.09
N GLU A 149 -0.05 -21.19 -12.80
CA GLU A 149 0.78 -21.87 -11.81
C GLU A 149 2.30 -21.82 -12.07
N CYS A 150 2.73 -21.37 -13.23
CA CYS A 150 4.12 -21.43 -13.67
C CYS A 150 4.98 -20.17 -13.41
N GLY A 151 4.66 -19.33 -12.50
CA GLY A 151 5.57 -18.27 -11.99
C GLY A 151 6.09 -17.27 -13.06
N LEU A 152 7.29 -16.76 -12.83
CA LEU A 152 7.91 -15.71 -13.68
C LEU A 152 8.35 -16.24 -15.05
N SER A 153 8.71 -17.51 -15.11
CA SER A 153 9.22 -18.13 -16.34
C SER A 153 8.21 -18.19 -17.48
N CYS A 154 6.92 -18.18 -17.17
CA CYS A 154 5.88 -18.13 -18.21
C CYS A 154 5.61 -16.72 -18.73
N ALA A 155 6.20 -15.72 -18.11
CA ALA A 155 6.03 -14.33 -18.50
C ALA A 155 7.26 -13.77 -19.25
N THR A 156 8.05 -14.66 -19.87
CA THR A 156 9.24 -14.27 -20.63
C THR A 156 9.11 -14.66 -22.08
N TYR A 157 9.76 -13.88 -22.92
CA TYR A 157 9.73 -13.98 -24.38
C TYR A 157 11.15 -14.01 -24.94
N THR A 158 11.29 -14.46 -26.19
CA THR A 158 12.56 -14.40 -26.93
C THR A 158 12.90 -12.96 -27.33
N ALA A 159 14.14 -12.70 -27.62
CA ALA A 159 14.58 -11.42 -28.18
C ALA A 159 13.85 -11.10 -29.51
N ASP A 160 13.63 -12.12 -30.36
CA ASP A 160 12.89 -11.97 -31.61
C ASP A 160 11.44 -11.56 -31.37
N ALA A 161 10.75 -12.17 -30.40
CA ALA A 161 9.36 -11.82 -30.06
C ALA A 161 9.23 -10.36 -29.61
N TYR A 162 10.23 -9.82 -28.89
CA TYR A 162 10.30 -8.40 -28.55
C TYR A 162 10.40 -7.53 -29.82
N GLU A 163 11.34 -7.81 -30.70
CA GLU A 163 11.57 -7.03 -31.92
C GLU A 163 10.34 -7.08 -32.85
N GLU A 164 9.76 -8.25 -33.05
CA GLU A 164 8.57 -8.46 -33.86
C GLU A 164 7.36 -7.73 -33.28
N LEU A 165 7.13 -7.81 -31.97
CA LEU A 165 6.06 -7.06 -31.32
C LEU A 165 6.27 -5.56 -31.47
N ARG A 166 7.51 -5.07 -31.24
CA ARG A 166 7.86 -3.66 -31.38
C ARG A 166 7.58 -3.15 -32.80
N ALA A 167 7.90 -3.95 -33.82
CA ALA A 167 7.72 -3.60 -35.23
C ALA A 167 6.26 -3.65 -35.69
N GLN A 168 5.46 -4.62 -35.20
CA GLN A 168 4.11 -4.89 -35.72
C GLN A 168 2.98 -4.24 -34.90
N ASN A 169 3.26 -3.77 -33.66
CA ASN A 169 2.23 -3.18 -32.80
C ASN A 169 1.73 -1.83 -33.35
N ARG A 170 0.47 -1.50 -32.99
CA ARG A 170 -0.17 -0.22 -33.32
C ARG A 170 -0.64 0.54 -32.07
N ALA A 171 -0.84 -0.17 -30.97
CA ALA A 171 -1.39 0.35 -29.73
C ALA A 171 -0.33 0.96 -28.79
N PHE A 172 0.92 0.49 -28.88
CA PHE A 172 2.01 0.97 -28.05
C PHE A 172 2.76 2.13 -28.71
N GLN A 173 3.20 3.07 -27.88
CA GLN A 173 4.17 4.08 -28.27
C GLN A 173 5.55 3.43 -28.49
N ASP A 174 5.93 2.59 -27.54
CA ASP A 174 7.12 1.73 -27.62
C ASP A 174 6.99 0.56 -26.63
N VAL A 175 7.79 -0.49 -26.85
CA VAL A 175 7.91 -1.67 -26.00
C VAL A 175 9.34 -1.79 -25.54
N THR A 176 9.55 -2.28 -24.33
CA THR A 176 10.87 -2.53 -23.74
C THR A 176 10.83 -3.77 -22.85
N GLY A 177 11.93 -4.10 -22.22
CA GLY A 177 12.02 -5.22 -21.30
C GLY A 177 13.35 -5.30 -20.58
N TYR A 178 13.52 -6.34 -19.80
CA TYR A 178 14.75 -6.63 -19.09
C TYR A 178 14.98 -8.14 -19.01
N PHE A 179 16.21 -8.54 -18.75
CA PHE A 179 16.55 -9.94 -18.53
C PHE A 179 15.94 -10.44 -17.22
N ALA A 180 15.04 -11.42 -17.32
CA ALA A 180 14.24 -11.90 -16.20
C ALA A 180 15.00 -12.68 -15.13
N PHE A 181 16.20 -13.16 -15.47
CA PHE A 181 16.90 -14.20 -14.70
C PHE A 181 18.17 -13.70 -13.98
N SER A 182 18.26 -12.41 -13.71
CA SER A 182 19.35 -11.87 -12.90
C SER A 182 19.23 -12.36 -11.45
N SER A 183 20.33 -12.87 -10.93
CA SER A 183 20.42 -13.25 -9.51
C SER A 183 21.05 -12.13 -8.69
N ALA A 184 20.80 -12.15 -7.37
CA ALA A 184 21.52 -11.26 -6.45
C ALA A 184 23.02 -11.58 -6.50
N ASP A 185 23.85 -10.53 -6.26
CA ASP A 185 25.32 -10.61 -6.23
C ASP A 185 25.94 -11.26 -7.49
N ASN A 186 25.35 -10.97 -8.66
CA ASN A 186 25.83 -11.46 -9.95
C ASN A 186 26.96 -10.62 -10.56
N LEU A 187 27.27 -9.47 -9.97
CA LEU A 187 28.39 -8.62 -10.33
C LEU A 187 29.42 -8.53 -9.20
N ARG A 188 30.65 -8.27 -9.57
CA ARG A 188 31.73 -7.99 -8.64
C ARG A 188 32.46 -6.72 -9.04
N LEU A 189 32.44 -5.76 -8.15
CA LEU A 189 33.28 -4.58 -8.29
C LEU A 189 34.66 -4.91 -7.73
N THR A 190 35.69 -4.81 -8.56
CA THR A 190 37.10 -4.92 -8.13
C THR A 190 37.65 -3.54 -7.86
N GLU A 191 37.94 -3.23 -6.60
CA GLU A 191 38.50 -1.97 -6.16
C GLU A 191 39.69 -2.24 -5.24
N LYS A 192 40.87 -1.71 -5.57
CA LYS A 192 42.10 -1.85 -4.76
C LYS A 192 42.45 -3.29 -4.37
N GLY A 193 42.04 -4.27 -5.18
CA GLY A 193 42.27 -5.69 -4.91
C GLY A 193 41.16 -6.42 -4.17
N ASP A 194 40.20 -5.67 -3.59
CA ASP A 194 39.02 -6.25 -2.96
C ASP A 194 37.92 -6.53 -4.00
N ARG A 195 37.23 -7.65 -3.85
CA ARG A 195 36.08 -8.03 -4.68
C ARG A 195 34.79 -7.80 -3.90
N ILE A 196 34.07 -6.75 -4.25
CA ILE A 196 32.85 -6.33 -3.58
C ILE A 196 31.63 -6.83 -4.37
N PRO A 197 30.76 -7.65 -3.77
CA PRO A 197 29.56 -8.14 -4.45
C PRO A 197 28.61 -6.98 -4.77
N ALA A 198 28.01 -7.03 -5.94
CA ALA A 198 27.00 -6.09 -6.42
C ALA A 198 25.94 -6.84 -7.24
N THR A 199 24.75 -6.26 -7.33
CA THR A 199 23.66 -6.83 -8.13
C THR A 199 23.42 -5.99 -9.37
N GLY A 200 23.54 -6.62 -10.54
CA GLY A 200 23.27 -6.01 -11.83
C GLY A 200 22.00 -6.55 -12.49
N ILE A 201 21.38 -5.72 -13.29
CA ILE A 201 20.25 -6.09 -14.14
C ILE A 201 20.51 -5.62 -15.55
N ASP A 202 20.30 -6.53 -16.53
CA ASP A 202 20.41 -6.20 -17.93
C ASP A 202 19.05 -5.73 -18.46
N VAL A 203 19.02 -4.56 -19.09
CA VAL A 203 17.80 -3.97 -19.65
C VAL A 203 17.94 -3.67 -21.13
N ILE A 204 16.86 -3.71 -21.88
CA ILE A 204 16.85 -3.27 -23.28
C ILE A 204 17.19 -1.77 -23.32
N SER A 205 17.93 -1.35 -24.34
CA SER A 205 18.49 0.00 -24.46
C SER A 205 17.49 1.13 -24.28
N ASN A 206 16.24 0.95 -24.71
CA ASN A 206 15.17 1.94 -24.58
C ASN A 206 14.37 1.85 -23.26
N PHE A 207 14.82 1.06 -22.28
CA PHE A 207 14.08 0.78 -21.03
C PHE A 207 13.69 2.07 -20.28
N PHE A 208 14.62 2.94 -20.07
CA PHE A 208 14.42 4.18 -19.33
C PHE A 208 13.57 5.19 -20.10
N GLN A 209 13.71 5.24 -21.43
CA GLN A 209 12.90 6.09 -22.31
C GLN A 209 11.42 5.67 -22.25
N VAL A 210 11.15 4.37 -22.30
CA VAL A 210 9.80 3.83 -22.20
C VAL A 210 9.21 4.09 -20.82
N LEU A 211 9.99 3.99 -19.73
CA LEU A 211 9.55 4.32 -18.39
C LEU A 211 9.44 5.83 -18.11
N GLY A 212 10.01 6.68 -18.98
CA GLY A 212 10.09 8.13 -18.77
C GLY A 212 11.05 8.53 -17.66
N VAL A 213 12.11 7.74 -17.43
CA VAL A 213 13.12 8.00 -16.41
C VAL A 213 14.30 8.75 -17.06
N HIS A 214 14.71 9.86 -16.45
CA HIS A 214 15.86 10.64 -16.87
C HIS A 214 17.03 10.42 -15.90
N PRO A 215 18.27 10.39 -16.37
CA PRO A 215 19.43 10.24 -15.50
C PRO A 215 19.60 11.50 -14.65
N LYS A 216 20.16 11.32 -13.45
CA LYS A 216 20.56 12.43 -12.57
C LYS A 216 21.81 13.13 -13.10
N SER A 217 22.73 12.36 -13.66
CA SER A 217 23.95 12.84 -14.34
C SER A 217 24.35 11.87 -15.45
N GLY A 218 25.02 12.36 -16.49
CA GLY A 218 25.41 11.55 -17.63
C GLY A 218 24.28 11.32 -18.64
N ARG A 219 24.26 10.16 -19.29
CA ARG A 219 23.32 9.77 -20.33
C ARG A 219 22.71 8.39 -20.07
N LEU A 220 21.62 8.09 -20.72
CA LEU A 220 21.01 6.75 -20.79
C LEU A 220 21.65 5.91 -21.90
N PHE A 221 21.28 4.64 -21.96
CA PHE A 221 21.70 3.74 -23.05
C PHE A 221 21.16 4.19 -24.40
N THR A 222 21.96 3.89 -25.43
CA THR A 222 21.62 3.97 -26.85
C THR A 222 21.58 2.56 -27.42
N GLU A 223 21.03 2.39 -28.62
CA GLU A 223 21.07 1.09 -29.32
C GLU A 223 22.49 0.62 -29.61
N ASP A 224 23.44 1.58 -29.82
CA ASP A 224 24.86 1.27 -30.05
C ASP A 224 25.51 0.65 -28.81
N ASP A 225 25.14 1.05 -27.60
CA ASP A 225 25.66 0.48 -26.34
C ASP A 225 25.27 -0.99 -26.16
N ALA A 226 24.16 -1.43 -26.79
CA ALA A 226 23.65 -2.79 -26.68
C ALA A 226 24.11 -3.73 -27.82
N ARG A 227 24.91 -3.25 -28.77
CA ARG A 227 25.43 -4.09 -29.87
C ARG A 227 26.41 -5.13 -29.35
N ARG A 228 26.47 -6.27 -30.01
CA ARG A 228 27.49 -7.28 -29.75
C ARG A 228 28.87 -6.64 -29.94
N ASN A 229 29.76 -6.81 -28.96
CA ASN A 229 31.11 -6.22 -28.92
C ASN A 229 31.18 -4.69 -28.76
N ALA A 230 30.09 -4.02 -28.37
CA ALA A 230 30.15 -2.63 -27.94
C ALA A 230 31.05 -2.48 -26.68
N PRO A 231 31.75 -1.35 -26.51
CA PRO A 231 32.44 -1.10 -25.24
C PRO A 231 31.49 -1.22 -24.07
N PRO A 232 31.81 -2.01 -23.03
CA PRO A 232 30.87 -2.24 -21.92
C PRO A 232 30.64 -0.96 -21.12
N VAL A 233 29.38 -0.65 -20.90
CA VAL A 233 28.92 0.54 -20.19
C VAL A 233 27.95 0.18 -19.05
N VAL A 234 27.87 1.05 -18.06
CA VAL A 234 27.01 0.82 -16.88
C VAL A 234 26.35 2.11 -16.41
N LEU A 235 25.10 1.98 -15.95
CA LEU A 235 24.40 2.99 -15.17
C LEU A 235 24.40 2.58 -13.69
N LEU A 236 24.75 3.52 -12.82
CA LEU A 236 24.75 3.31 -11.38
C LEU A 236 23.40 3.74 -10.79
N THR A 237 22.91 3.00 -9.80
CA THR A 237 21.81 3.51 -8.99
C THR A 237 22.30 4.60 -8.04
N ASP A 238 21.44 5.56 -7.67
CA ASP A 238 21.79 6.64 -6.71
C ASP A 238 22.28 6.08 -5.37
N ALA A 239 21.65 4.97 -4.92
CA ALA A 239 22.03 4.32 -3.67
C ALA A 239 23.44 3.72 -3.73
N TRP A 240 23.78 3.04 -4.80
CA TRP A 240 25.12 2.44 -4.96
C TRP A 240 26.19 3.50 -5.20
N TRP A 241 25.91 4.51 -6.02
CA TRP A 241 26.80 5.64 -6.23
C TRP A 241 27.16 6.36 -4.93
N LYS A 242 26.19 6.56 -4.04
CA LYS A 242 26.44 7.16 -2.71
C LYS A 242 27.23 6.24 -1.78
N ARG A 243 26.85 4.97 -1.75
CA ARG A 243 27.43 4.00 -0.81
C ARG A 243 28.86 3.59 -1.18
N GLN A 244 29.09 3.32 -2.48
CA GLN A 244 30.36 2.75 -2.93
C GLN A 244 31.34 3.81 -3.46
N PHE A 245 30.82 4.85 -4.11
CA PHE A 245 31.64 5.88 -4.75
C PHE A 245 31.56 7.23 -4.04
N ALA A 246 31.10 7.26 -2.78
CA ALA A 246 30.99 8.47 -1.92
C ALA A 246 30.32 9.67 -2.63
N ALA A 247 29.36 9.40 -3.53
CA ALA A 247 28.67 10.39 -4.33
C ALA A 247 29.62 11.27 -5.20
N ASP A 248 30.71 10.71 -5.72
CA ASP A 248 31.68 11.41 -6.56
C ASP A 248 30.99 12.06 -7.78
N PRO A 249 30.95 13.39 -7.89
CA PRO A 249 30.31 14.09 -9.01
C PRO A 249 30.96 13.82 -10.36
N ASN A 250 32.21 13.37 -10.37
CA ASN A 250 33.00 13.10 -11.57
C ASN A 250 33.04 11.61 -11.93
N ILE A 251 32.10 10.80 -11.44
CA ILE A 251 32.04 9.35 -11.69
C ILE A 251 31.71 9.04 -13.16
N VAL A 252 30.92 9.89 -13.82
CA VAL A 252 30.55 9.72 -15.23
C VAL A 252 31.78 9.85 -16.13
N GLY A 253 31.96 8.86 -17.00
CA GLY A 253 33.16 8.74 -17.87
C GLY A 253 34.32 7.96 -17.25
N LYS A 254 34.25 7.64 -15.93
CA LYS A 254 35.29 6.79 -15.31
C LYS A 254 35.06 5.32 -15.65
N ALA A 255 36.16 4.61 -15.80
CA ALA A 255 36.16 3.16 -15.92
C ALA A 255 36.23 2.51 -14.54
N ILE A 256 35.39 1.53 -14.30
CA ILE A 256 35.40 0.66 -13.13
C ILE A 256 35.56 -0.79 -13.58
N HIS A 257 35.97 -1.67 -12.69
CA HIS A 257 36.14 -3.08 -13.02
C HIS A 257 34.96 -3.88 -12.45
N LEU A 258 34.11 -4.38 -13.36
CA LEU A 258 33.00 -5.28 -13.02
C LEU A 258 33.23 -6.66 -13.61
N ASN A 259 33.24 -7.72 -12.81
CA ASN A 259 33.54 -9.09 -13.22
C ASN A 259 34.87 -9.18 -13.99
N ASP A 260 35.90 -8.47 -13.48
CA ASP A 260 37.24 -8.38 -14.07
C ASP A 260 37.30 -7.69 -15.48
N ALA A 261 36.14 -7.21 -15.99
CA ALA A 261 36.08 -6.41 -17.21
C ALA A 261 36.07 -4.90 -16.88
N GLN A 262 36.76 -4.12 -17.72
CA GLN A 262 36.74 -2.66 -17.62
C GLN A 262 35.43 -2.12 -18.23
N VAL A 263 34.61 -1.47 -17.41
CA VAL A 263 33.26 -0.96 -17.78
C VAL A 263 33.20 0.54 -17.53
N THR A 264 32.70 1.31 -18.50
CA THR A 264 32.59 2.76 -18.36
C THR A 264 31.27 3.17 -17.73
N VAL A 265 31.32 3.97 -16.67
CA VAL A 265 30.13 4.58 -16.06
C VAL A 265 29.61 5.69 -16.96
N ILE A 266 28.43 5.52 -17.56
CA ILE A 266 27.83 6.51 -18.48
C ILE A 266 26.83 7.43 -17.81
N GLY A 267 26.34 7.08 -16.62
CA GLY A 267 25.42 7.93 -15.89
C GLY A 267 25.01 7.35 -14.53
N VAL A 268 24.33 8.20 -13.78
CA VAL A 268 23.74 7.86 -12.47
C VAL A 268 22.21 8.07 -12.56
N LEU A 269 21.46 7.09 -12.14
CA LEU A 269 19.99 7.13 -12.10
C LEU A 269 19.51 8.02 -10.94
N PRO A 270 18.29 8.61 -11.04
CA PRO A 270 17.74 9.42 -9.97
C PRO A 270 17.35 8.56 -8.76
N ALA A 271 17.38 9.13 -7.56
CA ALA A 271 16.97 8.46 -6.31
C ALA A 271 15.50 8.01 -6.31
N SER A 272 14.66 8.60 -7.16
CA SER A 272 13.26 8.19 -7.33
C SER A 272 13.09 6.89 -8.13
N PHE A 273 14.12 6.43 -8.82
CA PHE A 273 14.11 5.17 -9.54
C PHE A 273 14.74 4.06 -8.69
N ASP A 274 13.94 3.09 -8.34
CA ASP A 274 14.37 1.85 -7.70
C ASP A 274 13.79 0.67 -8.48
N PHE A 275 14.68 -0.04 -9.18
CA PHE A 275 14.32 -1.22 -9.97
C PHE A 275 13.74 -2.31 -9.08
N GLY A 276 14.41 -2.60 -7.96
CA GLY A 276 13.99 -3.62 -7.02
C GLY A 276 12.61 -3.36 -6.43
N ALA A 277 12.28 -2.11 -6.18
CA ALA A 277 10.98 -1.74 -5.62
C ALA A 277 9.79 -2.11 -6.51
N VAL A 278 9.96 -2.12 -7.84
CA VAL A 278 8.87 -2.34 -8.80
C VAL A 278 8.98 -3.70 -9.48
N PHE A 279 10.17 -4.05 -10.00
CA PHE A 279 10.33 -5.21 -10.90
C PHE A 279 10.92 -6.45 -10.22
N ALA A 280 11.67 -6.26 -9.13
CA ALA A 280 12.31 -7.36 -8.38
C ALA A 280 12.22 -7.15 -6.86
N PRO A 281 10.99 -7.18 -6.26
CA PRO A 281 10.82 -6.93 -4.83
C PRO A 281 11.71 -7.80 -3.95
N GLY A 282 12.40 -7.17 -2.98
CA GLY A 282 13.36 -7.82 -2.10
C GLY A 282 14.80 -7.87 -2.62
N THR A 283 15.05 -7.47 -3.87
CA THR A 283 16.39 -7.42 -4.46
C THR A 283 16.89 -5.97 -4.49
N LYS A 284 18.08 -5.74 -3.93
CA LYS A 284 18.78 -4.47 -4.11
C LYS A 284 19.54 -4.50 -5.43
N VAL A 285 19.21 -3.58 -6.32
CA VAL A 285 19.93 -3.43 -7.60
C VAL A 285 20.92 -2.28 -7.49
N ASP A 286 22.16 -2.56 -7.83
CA ASP A 286 23.28 -1.64 -7.73
C ASP A 286 23.62 -1.01 -9.08
N ALA A 287 23.67 -1.85 -10.11
CA ALA A 287 24.07 -1.46 -11.45
C ALA A 287 23.05 -1.91 -12.50
N ILE A 288 22.95 -1.15 -13.58
CA ILE A 288 22.16 -1.54 -14.75
C ILE A 288 23.08 -1.58 -15.96
N THR A 289 22.97 -2.64 -16.75
CA THR A 289 23.76 -2.89 -17.96
C THR A 289 22.84 -3.04 -19.18
N PRO A 290 23.32 -2.73 -20.40
CA PRO A 290 22.50 -2.90 -21.58
C PRO A 290 22.46 -4.38 -22.00
N LEU A 291 21.26 -4.92 -22.25
CA LEU A 291 21.05 -6.26 -22.79
C LEU A 291 21.35 -6.28 -24.28
N SER A 292 22.33 -7.08 -24.70
CA SER A 292 22.58 -7.34 -26.11
C SER A 292 21.56 -8.37 -26.65
N LEU A 293 20.63 -7.91 -27.47
CA LEU A 293 19.62 -8.78 -28.06
C LEU A 293 20.24 -9.83 -28.99
N ASP A 294 21.34 -9.47 -29.69
CA ASP A 294 22.06 -10.41 -30.56
C ASP A 294 22.67 -11.60 -29.81
N GLN A 295 23.12 -11.36 -28.56
CA GLN A 295 23.58 -12.46 -27.69
C GLN A 295 22.42 -13.20 -27.05
N ALA A 296 21.34 -12.50 -26.74
CA ALA A 296 20.16 -13.03 -26.08
C ALA A 296 19.31 -13.96 -26.96
N ARG A 297 19.45 -13.88 -28.31
CA ARG A 297 18.70 -14.73 -29.25
C ARG A 297 18.87 -16.22 -28.98
N ASP A 298 20.07 -16.62 -28.61
CA ASP A 298 20.42 -18.03 -28.39
C ASP A 298 19.99 -18.53 -27.00
N TRP A 299 19.53 -17.65 -26.11
CA TRP A 299 19.20 -18.01 -24.72
C TRP A 299 17.74 -18.38 -24.49
N GLY A 300 16.90 -18.31 -25.53
CA GLY A 300 15.48 -18.67 -25.44
C GLY A 300 14.59 -17.57 -24.86
N ASN A 301 13.60 -17.95 -24.07
CA ASN A 301 12.63 -17.02 -23.48
C ASN A 301 13.20 -16.38 -22.21
N ILE A 302 13.83 -15.23 -22.35
CA ILE A 302 14.55 -14.58 -21.25
C ILE A 302 14.13 -13.14 -20.97
N VAL A 303 13.37 -12.52 -21.89
CA VAL A 303 13.03 -11.10 -21.82
C VAL A 303 11.62 -10.93 -21.27
N THR A 304 11.47 -10.12 -20.25
CA THR A 304 10.16 -9.61 -19.83
C THR A 304 9.75 -8.46 -20.75
N LEU A 305 8.46 -8.27 -20.98
CA LEU A 305 7.97 -7.20 -21.84
C LEU A 305 7.15 -6.17 -21.08
N ILE A 306 7.47 -4.90 -21.33
CA ILE A 306 6.76 -3.74 -20.79
C ILE A 306 6.41 -2.83 -21.96
N GLY A 307 5.14 -2.48 -22.10
CA GLY A 307 4.67 -1.56 -23.13
C GLY A 307 4.25 -0.22 -22.53
N ARG A 308 4.51 0.87 -23.26
CA ARG A 308 3.86 2.16 -23.04
C ARG A 308 2.79 2.35 -24.10
N MET A 309 1.52 2.36 -23.68
CA MET A 309 0.38 2.61 -24.57
C MET A 309 0.41 4.05 -25.10
N LYS A 310 -0.05 4.24 -26.33
CA LYS A 310 -0.28 5.58 -26.89
C LYS A 310 -1.32 6.34 -26.07
N PRO A 311 -1.26 7.68 -26.04
CA PRO A 311 -2.29 8.49 -25.38
C PRO A 311 -3.69 8.15 -25.93
N GLY A 312 -4.64 7.92 -25.02
CA GLY A 312 -6.04 7.59 -25.36
C GLY A 312 -6.32 6.12 -25.69
N VAL A 313 -5.31 5.27 -25.80
CA VAL A 313 -5.49 3.83 -25.99
C VAL A 313 -5.85 3.17 -24.67
N THR A 314 -6.89 2.35 -24.66
CA THR A 314 -7.31 1.55 -23.51
C THR A 314 -6.56 0.22 -23.46
N VAL A 315 -6.51 -0.40 -22.27
CA VAL A 315 -5.90 -1.74 -22.10
C VAL A 315 -6.58 -2.79 -22.96
N ALA A 316 -7.89 -2.70 -23.16
CA ALA A 316 -8.63 -3.60 -24.05
C ALA A 316 -8.15 -3.47 -25.51
N GLN A 317 -8.02 -2.25 -26.03
CA GLN A 317 -7.50 -2.01 -27.38
C GLN A 317 -6.04 -2.47 -27.53
N ALA A 318 -5.23 -2.28 -26.50
CA ALA A 318 -3.86 -2.78 -26.48
C ALA A 318 -3.83 -4.33 -26.46
N SER A 319 -4.77 -4.97 -25.77
CA SER A 319 -4.92 -6.42 -25.77
C SER A 319 -5.35 -6.96 -27.12
N ASP A 320 -6.31 -6.32 -27.77
CA ASP A 320 -6.77 -6.72 -29.12
C ASP A 320 -5.62 -6.61 -30.14
N ASP A 321 -4.83 -5.54 -30.05
CA ASP A 321 -3.65 -5.34 -30.93
C ASP A 321 -2.55 -6.38 -30.65
N ALA A 322 -2.26 -6.66 -29.39
CA ALA A 322 -1.28 -7.66 -28.99
C ALA A 322 -1.71 -9.08 -29.44
N GLN A 323 -2.98 -9.43 -29.28
CA GLN A 323 -3.52 -10.71 -29.75
C GLN A 323 -3.52 -10.83 -31.28
N ARG A 324 -3.65 -9.73 -32.02
CA ARG A 324 -3.46 -9.70 -33.46
C ARG A 324 -2.03 -10.03 -33.89
N VAL A 325 -1.04 -9.58 -33.10
CA VAL A 325 0.38 -9.80 -33.38
C VAL A 325 0.83 -11.20 -32.95
N ALA A 326 0.36 -11.69 -31.81
CA ALA A 326 0.84 -12.92 -31.18
C ALA A 326 0.90 -14.15 -32.12
N PRO A 327 -0.11 -14.48 -32.97
CA PRO A 327 -0.02 -15.62 -33.89
C PRO A 327 1.08 -15.48 -34.94
N ASN A 328 1.50 -14.26 -35.25
CA ASN A 328 2.48 -14.00 -36.31
C ASN A 328 3.92 -13.97 -35.79
N LEU A 329 4.14 -14.08 -34.46
CA LEU A 329 5.48 -14.18 -33.89
C LEU A 329 6.16 -15.46 -34.38
N TYR A 330 7.40 -15.36 -34.82
CA TYR A 330 8.18 -16.48 -35.33
C TYR A 330 8.17 -17.70 -34.40
N PHE A 331 8.30 -17.46 -33.09
CA PHE A 331 8.21 -18.52 -32.08
C PHE A 331 6.85 -19.24 -32.16
N ASN A 332 5.75 -18.52 -32.23
CA ASN A 332 4.40 -19.08 -32.26
C ASN A 332 4.06 -19.75 -33.62
N VAL A 333 4.65 -19.26 -34.68
CA VAL A 333 4.53 -19.91 -35.99
C VAL A 333 5.20 -21.30 -35.99
N LYS A 334 6.35 -21.42 -35.31
CA LYS A 334 7.04 -22.71 -35.16
C LYS A 334 6.44 -23.62 -34.10
N HIS A 335 5.81 -23.02 -33.10
CA HIS A 335 5.25 -23.70 -31.94
C HIS A 335 3.78 -23.33 -31.73
N PRO A 336 2.88 -23.66 -32.66
CA PRO A 336 1.46 -23.25 -32.61
C PRO A 336 0.75 -23.80 -31.35
N GLU A 337 1.27 -24.87 -30.77
CA GLU A 337 0.77 -25.45 -29.53
C GLU A 337 0.95 -24.54 -28.31
N THR A 338 1.73 -23.48 -28.42
CA THR A 338 1.97 -22.51 -27.30
C THR A 338 0.91 -21.43 -27.23
N LEU A 339 0.16 -21.20 -28.32
CA LEU A 339 -0.95 -20.24 -28.36
C LEU A 339 -2.13 -20.71 -27.50
N GLY A 340 -2.78 -19.76 -26.81
CA GLY A 340 -3.93 -20.05 -25.95
C GLY A 340 -3.56 -20.68 -24.62
N ARG A 341 -2.28 -20.79 -24.31
CA ARG A 341 -1.83 -21.52 -23.15
C ARG A 341 -0.92 -20.80 -22.18
N TYR A 342 -0.10 -19.91 -22.56
CA TYR A 342 0.76 -19.08 -21.73
C TYR A 342 1.93 -18.47 -22.51
N LYS A 343 2.65 -19.27 -23.31
CA LYS A 343 3.93 -18.87 -23.90
C LYS A 343 3.78 -18.00 -25.13
N GLY A 344 2.67 -18.22 -25.85
CA GLY A 344 2.38 -17.52 -27.10
C GLY A 344 1.50 -16.28 -26.95
N ASP A 345 0.83 -16.15 -25.82
CA ASP A 345 -0.13 -15.07 -25.64
C ASP A 345 0.56 -13.77 -25.18
N LEU A 346 0.10 -12.67 -25.75
CA LEU A 346 0.53 -11.33 -25.37
C LEU A 346 -0.64 -10.62 -24.70
N ILE A 347 -0.69 -10.62 -23.38
CA ILE A 347 -1.80 -10.01 -22.63
C ILE A 347 -1.27 -8.80 -21.86
N PRO A 348 -1.59 -7.57 -22.30
CA PRO A 348 -1.26 -6.36 -21.56
C PRO A 348 -2.09 -6.26 -20.29
N VAL A 349 -1.42 -6.12 -19.17
CA VAL A 349 -2.02 -5.86 -17.85
C VAL A 349 -1.43 -4.55 -17.31
N PRO A 350 -2.23 -3.65 -16.72
CA PRO A 350 -1.66 -2.45 -16.10
C PRO A 350 -0.48 -2.82 -15.20
N LEU A 351 0.66 -2.15 -15.38
CA LEU A 351 1.89 -2.47 -14.65
C LEU A 351 1.65 -2.47 -13.13
N LYS A 352 0.84 -1.54 -12.65
CA LYS A 352 0.46 -1.47 -11.24
C LYS A 352 -0.31 -2.71 -10.78
N ASP A 353 -1.26 -3.19 -11.58
CA ASP A 353 -2.06 -4.37 -11.25
C ASP A 353 -1.21 -5.64 -11.29
N TYR A 354 -0.22 -5.71 -12.19
CA TYR A 354 0.74 -6.81 -12.21
C TYR A 354 1.58 -6.84 -10.93
N VAL A 355 2.17 -5.70 -10.55
CA VAL A 355 3.06 -5.59 -9.38
C VAL A 355 2.30 -5.82 -8.07
N MET A 356 1.06 -5.31 -7.97
CA MET A 356 0.27 -5.27 -6.72
C MET A 356 -0.86 -6.29 -6.68
N GLY A 357 -1.23 -6.89 -7.81
CA GLY A 357 -2.46 -7.70 -7.94
C GLY A 357 -2.58 -8.83 -6.93
N LYS A 358 -1.47 -9.53 -6.66
CA LYS A 358 -1.43 -10.61 -5.66
C LYS A 358 -1.67 -10.13 -4.22
N LEU A 359 -1.29 -8.89 -3.90
CA LEU A 359 -1.41 -8.32 -2.56
C LEU A 359 -2.74 -7.61 -2.32
N ARG A 360 -3.46 -7.22 -3.38
CA ARG A 360 -4.66 -6.37 -3.30
C ARG A 360 -5.72 -6.93 -2.35
N HIS A 361 -6.09 -8.20 -2.51
CA HIS A 361 -7.12 -8.83 -1.67
C HIS A 361 -6.69 -8.91 -0.21
N SER A 362 -5.45 -9.32 0.04
CA SER A 362 -4.90 -9.42 1.40
C SER A 362 -4.83 -8.06 2.10
N LEU A 363 -4.43 -7.01 1.38
CA LEU A 363 -4.37 -5.65 1.92
C LEU A 363 -5.75 -5.07 2.21
N ILE A 364 -6.75 -5.33 1.37
CA ILE A 364 -8.14 -4.89 1.61
C ILE A 364 -8.72 -5.61 2.85
N ILE A 365 -8.48 -6.92 2.98
CA ILE A 365 -8.92 -7.69 4.16
C ILE A 365 -8.23 -7.16 5.42
N LEU A 366 -6.92 -6.92 5.37
CA LEU A 366 -6.16 -6.36 6.48
C LEU A 366 -6.70 -4.98 6.88
N TRP A 367 -6.99 -4.11 5.91
CA TRP A 367 -7.57 -2.79 6.17
C TRP A 367 -8.96 -2.90 6.80
N GLY A 368 -9.79 -3.84 6.32
CA GLY A 368 -11.07 -4.17 6.93
C GLY A 368 -10.93 -4.64 8.39
N ALA A 369 -9.95 -5.51 8.67
CA ALA A 369 -9.69 -6.02 10.02
C ALA A 369 -9.31 -4.90 11.01
N VAL A 370 -8.41 -3.98 10.61
CA VAL A 370 -8.07 -2.85 11.49
C VAL A 370 -9.21 -1.85 11.62
N GLY A 371 -10.08 -1.73 10.60
CA GLY A 371 -11.35 -1.00 10.69
C GLY A 371 -12.27 -1.57 11.76
N VAL A 372 -12.38 -2.89 11.85
CA VAL A 372 -13.14 -3.59 12.91
C VAL A 372 -12.52 -3.35 14.28
N ILE A 373 -11.20 -3.38 14.41
CA ILE A 373 -10.50 -3.04 15.66
C ILE A 373 -10.83 -1.62 16.09
N LEU A 374 -10.86 -0.66 15.16
CA LEU A 374 -11.25 0.72 15.46
C LEU A 374 -12.72 0.82 15.93
N LEU A 375 -13.63 0.05 15.33
CA LEU A 375 -15.03 -0.01 15.78
C LEU A 375 -15.14 -0.58 17.22
N ILE A 376 -14.41 -1.64 17.54
CA ILE A 376 -14.36 -2.21 18.89
C ILE A 376 -13.83 -1.17 19.89
N ALA A 377 -12.72 -0.49 19.56
CA ALA A 377 -12.16 0.57 20.40
C ALA A 377 -13.15 1.71 20.61
N GLY A 378 -13.90 2.07 19.59
CA GLY A 378 -14.94 3.09 19.65
C GLY A 378 -16.14 2.69 20.52
N VAL A 379 -16.61 1.44 20.41
CA VAL A 379 -17.66 0.89 21.26
C VAL A 379 -17.21 0.91 22.72
N ASN A 380 -15.97 0.54 23.00
CA ASN A 380 -15.38 0.60 24.33
C ASN A 380 -15.33 2.04 24.87
N LEU A 381 -14.90 2.99 24.05
CA LEU A 381 -14.95 4.41 24.40
C LEU A 381 -16.38 4.85 24.73
N SER A 382 -17.35 4.47 23.91
CA SER A 382 -18.77 4.76 24.13
C SER A 382 -19.29 4.20 25.44
N ASN A 383 -18.96 2.94 25.76
CA ASN A 383 -19.32 2.29 27.01
C ASN A 383 -18.70 2.98 28.24
N LEU A 384 -17.43 3.36 28.15
CA LEU A 384 -16.70 4.08 29.20
C LEU A 384 -17.30 5.48 29.43
N LEU A 385 -17.62 6.21 28.35
CA LEU A 385 -18.26 7.53 28.43
C LEU A 385 -19.69 7.44 29.00
N LEU A 386 -20.46 6.40 28.65
CA LEU A 386 -21.78 6.17 29.22
C LEU A 386 -21.71 5.87 30.71
N ALA A 387 -20.80 5.02 31.15
CA ALA A 387 -20.60 4.71 32.58
C ALA A 387 -20.22 5.96 33.37
N ARG A 388 -19.28 6.77 32.84
CA ARG A 388 -18.85 8.03 33.45
C ARG A 388 -19.97 9.06 33.52
N SER A 389 -20.75 9.16 32.43
CA SER A 389 -21.87 10.08 32.34
C SER A 389 -23.00 9.72 33.36
N ALA A 390 -23.22 8.44 33.62
CA ALA A 390 -24.13 7.98 34.64
C ALA A 390 -23.67 8.38 36.06
N ALA A 391 -22.38 8.26 36.35
CA ALA A 391 -21.81 8.72 37.61
C ALA A 391 -21.94 10.25 37.81
N ARG A 392 -21.99 11.03 36.71
CA ARG A 392 -22.15 12.50 36.71
C ARG A 392 -23.57 12.98 36.45
N ALA A 393 -24.54 12.08 36.46
CA ALA A 393 -25.97 12.41 36.17
C ALA A 393 -26.52 13.53 37.07
N ARG A 394 -26.16 13.55 38.36
CA ARG A 394 -26.55 14.62 39.30
C ARG A 394 -26.00 15.98 38.89
N GLU A 395 -24.72 16.03 38.47
CA GLU A 395 -24.09 17.24 37.99
C GLU A 395 -24.83 17.82 36.77
N PHE A 396 -25.16 16.96 35.79
CA PHE A 396 -25.93 17.35 34.62
C PHE A 396 -27.36 17.79 34.94
N ALA A 397 -28.00 17.15 35.90
CA ALA A 397 -29.35 17.53 36.39
C ALA A 397 -29.35 18.93 37.02
N VAL A 398 -28.36 19.22 37.89
CA VAL A 398 -28.19 20.56 38.51
C VAL A 398 -27.94 21.63 37.44
N ARG A 399 -27.06 21.37 36.47
CA ARG A 399 -26.79 22.29 35.36
C ARG A 399 -28.03 22.53 34.51
N GLY A 400 -28.80 21.49 34.21
CA GLY A 400 -30.06 21.61 33.47
C GLY A 400 -31.11 22.45 34.27
N ALA A 401 -31.18 22.29 35.59
CA ALA A 401 -32.06 23.08 36.46
C ALA A 401 -31.63 24.56 36.50
N LEU A 402 -30.32 24.84 36.38
CA LEU A 402 -29.75 26.20 36.31
C LEU A 402 -29.84 26.82 34.89
N GLY A 403 -30.55 26.16 33.93
CA GLY A 403 -30.82 26.70 32.60
C GLY A 403 -29.82 26.30 31.50
N ALA A 404 -28.93 25.35 31.73
CA ALA A 404 -28.06 24.85 30.67
C ALA A 404 -28.87 24.15 29.57
N SER A 405 -28.71 24.58 28.31
CA SER A 405 -29.38 23.98 27.16
C SER A 405 -28.86 22.57 26.91
N ARG A 406 -29.71 21.68 26.38
CA ARG A 406 -29.33 20.31 25.97
C ARG A 406 -28.18 20.28 25.01
N GLY A 407 -28.13 21.23 24.07
CA GLY A 407 -27.03 21.40 23.12
C GLY A 407 -25.69 21.68 23.77
N ARG A 408 -25.66 22.38 24.90
CA ARG A 408 -24.43 22.68 25.65
C ARG A 408 -23.85 21.42 26.32
N ILE A 409 -24.72 20.56 26.83
CA ILE A 409 -24.29 19.26 27.42
C ILE A 409 -23.73 18.32 26.33
N VAL A 410 -24.42 18.22 25.18
CA VAL A 410 -23.94 17.43 24.03
C VAL A 410 -22.61 17.95 23.54
N ARG A 411 -22.45 19.27 23.36
CA ARG A 411 -21.18 19.90 22.94
C ARG A 411 -20.04 19.59 23.92
N GLN A 412 -20.29 19.66 25.21
CA GLN A 412 -19.28 19.35 26.23
C GLN A 412 -18.81 17.90 26.12
N LEU A 413 -19.72 16.92 25.94
CA LEU A 413 -19.37 15.51 25.78
C LEU A 413 -18.62 15.24 24.46
N LEU A 414 -19.01 15.94 23.37
CA LEU A 414 -18.28 15.88 22.10
C LEU A 414 -16.86 16.43 22.25
N MET A 415 -16.69 17.55 22.99
CA MET A 415 -15.35 18.10 23.25
C MET A 415 -14.50 17.15 24.09
N GLU A 416 -15.08 16.47 25.10
CA GLU A 416 -14.40 15.47 25.90
C GLU A 416 -13.92 14.28 25.01
N SER A 417 -14.79 13.80 24.13
CA SER A 417 -14.45 12.75 23.14
C SER A 417 -13.41 13.21 22.14
N LEU A 418 -13.50 14.45 21.65
CA LEU A 418 -12.55 15.01 20.67
C LEU A 418 -11.15 15.15 21.28
N VAL A 419 -11.02 15.62 22.53
CA VAL A 419 -9.75 15.73 23.22
C VAL A 419 -9.12 14.36 23.42
N LEU A 420 -9.90 13.37 23.87
CA LEU A 420 -9.41 11.98 24.03
C LEU A 420 -8.99 11.37 22.70
N SER A 421 -9.82 11.54 21.64
CA SER A 421 -9.51 11.01 20.31
C SER A 421 -8.30 11.72 19.69
N SER A 422 -8.14 13.02 19.90
CA SER A 422 -6.97 13.77 19.39
C SER A 422 -5.69 13.33 20.10
N ALA A 423 -5.72 13.13 21.41
CA ALA A 423 -4.59 12.62 22.17
C ALA A 423 -4.23 11.18 21.75
N GLY A 424 -5.25 10.32 21.61
CA GLY A 424 -5.09 8.96 21.08
C GLY A 424 -4.53 8.95 19.66
N ALA A 425 -5.03 9.83 18.78
CA ALA A 425 -4.54 9.93 17.40
C ALA A 425 -3.09 10.44 17.32
N ALA A 426 -2.70 11.41 18.18
CA ALA A 426 -1.32 11.89 18.23
C ALA A 426 -0.34 10.80 18.67
N LEU A 427 -0.67 10.06 19.73
CA LEU A 427 0.13 8.91 20.18
C LEU A 427 0.10 7.77 19.15
N GLY A 428 -1.06 7.48 18.54
CA GLY A 428 -1.22 6.50 17.49
C GLY A 428 -0.40 6.82 16.25
N LEU A 429 -0.32 8.09 15.86
CA LEU A 429 0.55 8.56 14.79
C LEU A 429 2.02 8.30 15.13
N GLY A 430 2.45 8.61 16.37
CA GLY A 430 3.80 8.30 16.82
C GLY A 430 4.14 6.80 16.73
N LEU A 431 3.22 5.93 17.18
CA LEU A 431 3.36 4.48 17.05
C LEU A 431 3.42 4.04 15.58
N ALA A 432 2.57 4.61 14.72
CA ALA A 432 2.56 4.30 13.29
C ALA A 432 3.89 4.69 12.62
N VAL A 433 4.48 5.85 12.98
CA VAL A 433 5.82 6.27 12.49
C VAL A 433 6.87 5.21 12.85
N ILE A 434 6.88 4.76 14.11
CA ILE A 434 7.84 3.74 14.59
C ILE A 434 7.67 2.43 13.82
N VAL A 435 6.43 1.94 13.68
CA VAL A 435 6.14 0.68 12.98
C VAL A 435 6.51 0.77 11.50
N ILE A 436 6.17 1.87 10.82
CA ILE A 436 6.49 2.07 9.40
C ILE A 436 8.00 2.19 9.20
N ALA A 437 8.69 2.94 10.05
CA ALA A 437 10.15 3.05 10.00
C ALA A 437 10.82 1.69 10.21
N TRP A 438 10.35 0.91 11.18
CA TRP A 438 10.84 -0.46 11.41
C TRP A 438 10.58 -1.35 10.18
N LEU A 439 9.37 -1.32 9.62
CA LEU A 439 9.00 -2.11 8.43
C LEU A 439 9.85 -1.72 7.21
N ALA A 440 10.09 -0.43 6.98
CA ALA A 440 10.89 0.06 5.85
C ALA A 440 12.36 -0.40 5.92
N HIS A 441 12.87 -0.71 7.12
CA HIS A 441 14.24 -1.22 7.31
C HIS A 441 14.34 -2.75 7.19
N GLN A 442 13.23 -3.47 7.07
CA GLN A 442 13.21 -4.93 6.90
C GLN A 442 13.53 -5.31 5.45
N GLY A 443 14.81 -5.29 5.07
CA GLY A 443 15.25 -5.61 3.71
C GLY A 443 14.97 -7.04 3.25
N SER A 444 14.64 -7.95 4.18
CA SER A 444 14.28 -9.36 3.88
C SER A 444 12.85 -9.53 3.39
N LEU A 445 11.99 -8.52 3.55
CA LEU A 445 10.61 -8.59 3.07
C LEU A 445 10.54 -8.21 1.59
N ALA A 446 10.22 -9.18 0.74
CA ALA A 446 10.05 -8.99 -0.70
C ALA A 446 8.69 -8.30 -1.01
N LEU A 447 8.46 -7.11 -0.42
CA LEU A 447 7.28 -6.28 -0.72
C LEU A 447 7.63 -5.18 -1.71
N PRO A 448 6.82 -5.00 -2.76
CA PRO A 448 7.02 -3.88 -3.69
C PRO A 448 6.99 -2.54 -2.95
N LEU A 449 7.77 -1.57 -3.40
CA LEU A 449 7.80 -0.20 -2.88
C LEU A 449 8.03 -0.05 -1.37
N LEU A 450 8.58 -1.09 -0.70
CA LEU A 450 8.79 -1.10 0.76
C LEU A 450 9.67 0.08 1.22
N GLY A 451 10.75 0.37 0.50
CA GLY A 451 11.66 1.48 0.80
C GLY A 451 11.04 2.88 0.63
N THR A 452 9.86 2.97 -0.02
CA THR A 452 9.14 4.24 -0.20
C THR A 452 8.04 4.46 0.82
N LEU A 453 7.87 3.54 1.77
CA LEU A 453 6.88 3.67 2.85
C LEU A 453 7.23 4.84 3.76
N HIS A 454 6.36 5.82 3.81
CA HIS A 454 6.42 6.96 4.73
C HIS A 454 5.03 7.50 4.99
N ILE A 455 4.88 8.23 6.10
CA ILE A 455 3.64 8.94 6.39
C ILE A 455 3.62 10.21 5.56
N ASP A 456 2.63 10.31 4.69
CA ASP A 456 2.42 11.42 3.77
C ASP A 456 1.20 12.27 4.13
N GLY A 457 0.93 13.33 3.33
CA GLY A 457 -0.22 14.20 3.51
C GLY A 457 -1.57 13.46 3.58
N PRO A 458 -1.87 12.53 2.65
CA PRO A 458 -3.05 11.67 2.73
C PRO A 458 -3.16 10.87 4.03
N ALA A 459 -2.07 10.32 4.55
CA ALA A 459 -2.07 9.59 5.82
C ALA A 459 -2.36 10.51 7.02
N LEU A 460 -1.83 11.74 7.02
CA LEU A 460 -2.17 12.74 8.01
C LEU A 460 -3.64 13.15 7.91
N GLY A 461 -4.15 13.38 6.70
CA GLY A 461 -5.57 13.66 6.46
C GLY A 461 -6.47 12.53 6.95
N TRP A 462 -6.08 11.28 6.70
CA TRP A 462 -6.77 10.09 7.20
C TRP A 462 -6.78 10.03 8.73
N THR A 463 -5.66 10.36 9.37
CA THR A 463 -5.54 10.45 10.85
C THR A 463 -6.56 11.41 11.44
N VAL A 464 -6.63 12.63 10.87
CA VAL A 464 -7.59 13.65 11.31
C VAL A 464 -9.03 13.18 11.09
N LEU A 465 -9.32 12.59 9.93
CA LEU A 465 -10.64 12.05 9.61
C LEU A 465 -11.07 10.99 10.62
N ILE A 466 -10.21 10.02 10.93
CA ILE A 466 -10.49 8.96 11.91
C ILE A 466 -10.70 9.55 13.30
N ALA A 467 -9.86 10.50 13.74
CA ALA A 467 -9.98 11.12 15.06
C ALA A 467 -11.33 11.85 15.21
N VAL A 468 -11.72 12.63 14.19
CA VAL A 468 -12.99 13.35 14.17
C VAL A 468 -14.18 12.38 14.09
N PHE A 469 -14.10 11.38 13.21
CA PHE A 469 -15.15 10.36 13.05
C PHE A 469 -15.38 9.57 14.33
N THR A 470 -14.31 9.15 14.98
CA THR A 470 -14.35 8.45 16.28
C THR A 470 -14.98 9.33 17.36
N ALA A 471 -14.53 10.60 17.46
CA ALA A 471 -15.11 11.55 18.41
C ALA A 471 -16.59 11.81 18.16
N MET A 472 -17.00 11.97 16.89
CA MET A 472 -18.39 12.23 16.53
C MET A 472 -19.30 11.03 16.83
N ILE A 473 -18.97 9.86 16.31
CA ILE A 473 -19.86 8.69 16.46
C ILE A 473 -19.94 8.26 17.92
N PHE A 474 -18.81 8.13 18.58
CA PHE A 474 -18.76 7.57 19.94
C PHE A 474 -18.97 8.60 21.04
N GLY A 475 -18.83 9.90 20.75
CA GLY A 475 -19.19 10.98 21.64
C GLY A 475 -20.65 11.46 21.50
N LEU A 476 -21.21 11.42 20.29
CA LEU A 476 -22.57 11.88 20.02
C LEU A 476 -23.63 10.94 20.60
N LEU A 477 -23.43 9.62 20.51
CA LEU A 477 -24.36 8.60 21.01
C LEU A 477 -24.67 8.77 22.52
N PRO A 478 -23.66 8.88 23.44
CA PRO A 478 -23.90 9.18 24.84
C PRO A 478 -24.54 10.56 25.04
N GLY A 479 -24.04 11.58 24.29
CA GLY A 479 -24.52 12.95 24.39
C GLY A 479 -26.00 13.12 24.09
N LEU A 480 -26.47 12.55 22.99
CA LEU A 480 -27.88 12.60 22.59
C LEU A 480 -28.78 11.90 23.60
N ARG A 481 -28.31 10.82 24.24
CA ARG A 481 -29.08 10.07 25.23
C ARG A 481 -29.23 10.83 26.53
N ILE A 482 -28.16 11.46 27.02
CA ILE A 482 -28.23 12.27 28.24
C ILE A 482 -29.13 13.49 28.01
N ALA A 483 -29.08 14.08 26.82
CA ALA A 483 -29.95 15.18 26.45
C ALA A 483 -31.43 14.81 26.32
N SER A 484 -31.77 13.53 26.04
CA SER A 484 -33.15 13.02 25.93
C SER A 484 -33.72 12.48 27.24
N ALA A 485 -32.90 12.26 28.28
CA ALA A 485 -33.37 11.80 29.58
C ALA A 485 -34.21 12.88 30.26
N ASN A 486 -35.41 12.47 30.78
CA ASN A 486 -36.25 13.36 31.54
C ASN A 486 -35.57 13.72 32.87
N LEU A 487 -35.27 14.99 33.07
CA LEU A 487 -34.65 15.50 34.29
C LEU A 487 -35.48 15.17 35.57
N GLN A 488 -36.79 15.06 35.45
CA GLN A 488 -37.67 14.73 36.54
C GLN A 488 -37.50 13.30 37.04
N ASP A 489 -37.25 12.35 36.14
CA ASP A 489 -37.04 10.94 36.49
C ASP A 489 -35.67 10.76 37.18
N ALA A 490 -34.65 11.49 36.74
CA ALA A 490 -33.31 11.46 37.36
C ALA A 490 -33.26 12.04 38.80
N LEU A 491 -34.20 12.91 39.15
CA LEU A 491 -34.35 13.48 40.50
C LEU A 491 -35.25 12.65 41.41
N LYS A 492 -36.20 11.90 40.83
CA LYS A 492 -37.15 11.03 41.58
C LYS A 492 -36.55 9.67 41.92
N ASP A 493 -35.68 9.13 41.11
CA ASP A 493 -35.07 7.81 41.30
C ASP A 493 -33.80 7.82 42.20
N SER A 494 -33.77 8.60 43.26
CA SER A 494 -32.68 8.67 44.24
C SER A 494 -32.71 7.58 45.30
N GLY A 495 -33.43 6.45 45.11
CA GLY A 495 -33.42 5.30 46.00
C GLY A 495 -32.28 4.31 45.69
N PRO A 496 -31.73 3.62 46.72
CA PRO A 496 -30.79 2.52 46.49
C PRO A 496 -31.54 1.36 45.81
N GLY A 497 -31.37 1.20 44.48
CA GLY A 497 -32.04 0.16 43.67
C GLY A 497 -32.71 0.63 42.38
N ALA A 498 -32.86 1.93 42.15
CA ALA A 498 -33.39 2.48 40.89
C ALA A 498 -32.37 2.33 39.75
N GLY A 499 -32.43 1.18 39.09
CA GLY A 499 -31.59 0.90 37.90
C GLY A 499 -31.94 1.86 36.77
N LEU A 500 -30.91 2.38 36.11
CA LEU A 500 -31.02 3.07 34.82
C LEU A 500 -32.00 2.30 33.93
N GLY A 501 -33.07 2.96 33.46
CA GLY A 501 -34.25 2.31 32.85
C GLY A 501 -33.87 1.27 31.78
N ARG A 502 -34.67 0.21 31.68
CA ARG A 502 -34.50 -0.97 30.76
C ARG A 502 -34.00 -0.66 29.35
N ARG A 503 -34.26 0.53 28.87
CA ARG A 503 -33.79 1.00 27.54
C ARG A 503 -32.29 1.30 27.52
N HIS A 504 -31.71 1.72 28.64
CA HIS A 504 -30.26 1.98 28.81
C HIS A 504 -29.48 0.67 28.86
N GLU A 505 -29.98 -0.32 29.55
CA GLU A 505 -29.38 -1.64 29.65
C GLU A 505 -29.39 -2.38 28.31
N ARG A 506 -30.49 -2.28 27.53
CA ARG A 506 -30.57 -2.92 26.20
C ARG A 506 -29.50 -2.42 25.23
N VAL A 507 -29.25 -1.15 25.20
CA VAL A 507 -28.25 -0.62 24.24
C VAL A 507 -26.84 -0.95 24.68
N ARG A 508 -26.55 -0.88 25.97
CA ARG A 508 -25.24 -1.35 26.48
C ARG A 508 -25.06 -2.84 26.18
N ALA A 509 -26.12 -3.64 26.35
CA ALA A 509 -26.10 -5.05 25.98
C ALA A 509 -25.83 -5.26 24.47
N VAL A 510 -26.49 -4.50 23.57
CA VAL A 510 -26.25 -4.57 22.13
C VAL A 510 -24.84 -4.18 21.79
N LEU A 511 -24.29 -3.12 22.38
CA LEU A 511 -22.90 -2.71 22.15
C LEU A 511 -21.90 -3.79 22.61
N VAL A 512 -22.11 -4.37 23.81
CA VAL A 512 -21.25 -5.45 24.32
C VAL A 512 -21.36 -6.70 23.45
N VAL A 513 -22.58 -7.09 23.05
CA VAL A 513 -22.80 -8.25 22.17
C VAL A 513 -22.11 -8.02 20.80
N SER A 514 -22.25 -6.82 20.22
CA SER A 514 -21.58 -6.51 18.95
C SER A 514 -20.05 -6.53 19.08
N GLU A 515 -19.51 -6.02 20.18
CA GLU A 515 -18.07 -6.06 20.48
C GLU A 515 -17.55 -7.49 20.59
N VAL A 516 -18.22 -8.33 21.37
CA VAL A 516 -17.85 -9.74 21.53
C VAL A 516 -17.97 -10.47 20.19
N ALA A 517 -19.03 -10.23 19.41
CA ALA A 517 -19.19 -10.84 18.10
C ALA A 517 -18.05 -10.44 17.13
N LEU A 518 -17.71 -9.15 17.06
CA LEU A 518 -16.61 -8.67 16.22
C LEU A 518 -15.25 -9.22 16.69
N ALA A 519 -15.02 -9.27 18.01
CA ALA A 519 -13.81 -9.87 18.57
C ALA A 519 -13.71 -11.37 18.24
N CYS A 520 -14.81 -12.11 18.33
CA CYS A 520 -14.85 -13.52 17.94
C CYS A 520 -14.52 -13.71 16.44
N VAL A 521 -15.11 -12.88 15.57
CA VAL A 521 -14.79 -12.93 14.12
C VAL A 521 -13.30 -12.71 13.87
N LEU A 522 -12.71 -11.70 14.53
CA LEU A 522 -11.27 -11.43 14.39
C LEU A 522 -10.41 -12.57 14.94
N LEU A 523 -10.74 -13.13 16.09
CA LEU A 523 -10.02 -14.25 16.70
C LEU A 523 -10.10 -15.52 15.83
N VAL A 524 -11.27 -15.86 15.30
CA VAL A 524 -11.43 -16.99 14.38
C VAL A 524 -10.61 -16.76 13.11
N SER A 525 -10.68 -15.55 12.54
CA SER A 525 -9.91 -15.21 11.34
C SER A 525 -8.41 -15.29 11.59
N ALA A 526 -7.93 -14.76 12.72
CA ALA A 526 -6.51 -14.84 13.11
C ALA A 526 -6.08 -16.30 13.37
N GLY A 527 -6.91 -17.09 14.02
CA GLY A 527 -6.67 -18.52 14.24
C GLY A 527 -6.56 -19.33 12.95
N LEU A 528 -7.43 -19.03 11.96
CA LEU A 528 -7.38 -19.66 10.64
C LEU A 528 -6.12 -19.26 9.87
N LEU A 529 -5.73 -17.99 9.92
CA LEU A 529 -4.49 -17.51 9.29
C LEU A 529 -3.26 -18.16 9.93
N LEU A 530 -3.21 -18.21 11.26
CA LEU A 530 -2.11 -18.87 11.98
C LEU A 530 -2.03 -20.37 11.63
N ARG A 531 -3.17 -21.06 11.63
CA ARG A 531 -3.24 -22.47 11.23
C ARG A 531 -2.78 -22.69 9.80
N SER A 532 -3.19 -21.80 8.87
CA SER A 532 -2.74 -21.84 7.48
C SER A 532 -1.24 -21.64 7.38
N PHE A 533 -0.68 -20.69 8.13
CA PHE A 533 0.76 -20.43 8.18
C PHE A 533 1.54 -21.64 8.75
N LEU A 534 1.08 -22.20 9.85
CA LEU A 534 1.70 -23.42 10.44
C LEU A 534 1.68 -24.59 9.45
N LYS A 535 0.56 -24.77 8.73
CA LYS A 535 0.48 -25.79 7.67
C LYS A 535 1.50 -25.59 6.55
N VAL A 536 1.79 -24.34 6.19
CA VAL A 536 2.84 -24.04 5.19
C VAL A 536 4.23 -24.44 5.71
N LEU A 537 4.49 -24.23 7.01
CA LEU A 537 5.75 -24.66 7.64
C LEU A 537 5.89 -26.17 7.78
N GLU A 538 4.78 -26.90 7.82
CA GLU A 538 4.74 -28.36 7.94
C GLU A 538 4.75 -29.09 6.58
N VAL A 539 4.79 -28.35 5.45
CA VAL A 539 4.83 -28.96 4.12
C VAL A 539 6.11 -29.79 3.97
N ASP A 540 5.94 -31.05 3.63
CA ASP A 540 7.08 -31.90 3.25
C ASP A 540 7.69 -31.37 1.94
N LEU A 541 8.86 -30.79 2.05
CA LEU A 541 9.58 -30.21 0.91
C LEU A 541 10.16 -31.27 -0.02
N GLY A 542 10.16 -32.57 0.39
CA GLY A 542 10.78 -33.64 -0.34
C GLY A 542 12.32 -33.64 -0.24
N PHE A 543 12.91 -32.75 0.55
CA PHE A 543 14.34 -32.71 0.88
C PHE A 543 14.51 -32.19 2.32
N GLN A 544 15.73 -32.32 2.87
CA GLN A 544 16.05 -32.03 4.28
C GLN A 544 16.89 -30.75 4.41
N PRO A 545 16.30 -29.57 4.58
CA PRO A 545 17.05 -28.34 4.63
C PRO A 545 17.86 -28.14 5.92
N ASP A 546 17.41 -28.73 7.04
CA ASP A 546 17.96 -28.45 8.38
C ASP A 546 19.41 -28.96 8.55
N GLN A 547 19.83 -29.91 7.72
CA GLN A 547 21.19 -30.49 7.75
C GLN A 547 22.00 -30.09 6.51
N ALA A 548 21.47 -29.26 5.62
CA ALA A 548 22.12 -28.82 4.40
C ALA A 548 22.67 -27.38 4.56
N ALA A 549 23.93 -27.20 4.20
CA ALA A 549 24.55 -25.88 4.03
C ALA A 549 24.75 -25.60 2.55
N SER A 550 24.47 -24.40 2.10
CA SER A 550 24.69 -23.96 0.72
C SER A 550 25.76 -22.89 0.65
N ILE A 551 26.62 -23.02 -0.32
CA ILE A 551 27.68 -22.03 -0.63
C ILE A 551 27.58 -21.69 -2.11
N LYS A 552 27.53 -20.40 -2.44
CA LYS A 552 27.60 -19.95 -3.83
C LYS A 552 29.06 -20.07 -4.31
N VAL A 553 29.26 -20.87 -5.35
CA VAL A 553 30.57 -21.02 -5.98
C VAL A 553 30.63 -20.15 -7.23
N GLU A 554 31.65 -19.36 -7.34
CA GLU A 554 31.93 -18.59 -8.52
C GLU A 554 33.31 -19.00 -9.07
N TYR A 555 33.36 -19.19 -10.36
CA TYR A 555 34.57 -19.67 -11.04
C TYR A 555 34.78 -18.90 -12.34
N ASP A 556 36.03 -18.88 -12.81
CA ASP A 556 36.37 -18.32 -14.11
C ASP A 556 35.90 -19.27 -15.23
N ASP A 557 34.93 -18.79 -16.01
CA ASP A 557 34.33 -19.52 -17.14
C ASP A 557 35.00 -19.20 -18.49
N SER A 558 36.09 -18.44 -18.49
CA SER A 558 36.81 -18.12 -19.70
C SER A 558 37.45 -19.37 -20.33
N ALA A 559 37.15 -19.63 -21.59
CA ALA A 559 37.71 -20.71 -22.37
C ALA A 559 37.65 -20.38 -23.88
N PRO A 560 38.54 -20.95 -24.69
CA PRO A 560 38.63 -20.66 -26.11
C PRO A 560 37.47 -21.23 -26.95
N SER A 561 36.75 -22.20 -26.43
CA SER A 561 35.57 -22.82 -27.07
C SER A 561 34.57 -23.29 -26.02
N ASP A 562 33.34 -23.55 -26.46
CA ASP A 562 32.29 -24.07 -25.58
C ASP A 562 32.62 -25.46 -25.02
N GLU A 563 33.21 -26.33 -25.85
CA GLU A 563 33.63 -27.65 -25.40
C GLU A 563 34.78 -27.55 -24.36
N ALA A 564 35.76 -26.68 -24.55
CA ALA A 564 36.81 -26.41 -23.59
C ALA A 564 36.25 -25.81 -22.28
N ARG A 565 35.22 -24.99 -22.37
CA ARG A 565 34.53 -24.41 -21.22
C ARG A 565 33.82 -25.49 -20.42
N GLU A 566 33.09 -26.40 -21.05
CA GLU A 566 32.41 -27.50 -20.37
C GLU A 566 33.37 -28.45 -19.68
N LEU A 567 34.47 -28.82 -20.32
CA LEU A 567 35.54 -29.65 -19.75
C LEU A 567 36.18 -29.01 -18.53
N LYS A 568 36.52 -27.70 -18.65
CA LYS A 568 37.10 -26.92 -17.55
C LYS A 568 36.15 -26.83 -16.38
N ARG A 569 34.88 -26.58 -16.64
CA ARG A 569 33.81 -26.52 -15.63
C ARG A 569 33.66 -27.83 -14.89
N GLY A 570 33.56 -28.94 -15.62
CA GLY A 570 33.45 -30.25 -15.03
C GLY A 570 34.64 -30.62 -14.12
N ALA A 571 35.87 -30.28 -14.54
CA ALA A 571 37.06 -30.49 -13.73
C ALA A 571 37.08 -29.67 -12.44
N ILE A 572 36.74 -28.36 -12.54
CA ILE A 572 36.65 -27.45 -11.39
C ILE A 572 35.60 -27.97 -10.38
N PHE A 573 34.42 -28.33 -10.84
CA PHE A 573 33.33 -28.80 -9.97
C PHE A 573 33.72 -30.09 -9.26
N ARG A 574 34.36 -31.04 -9.95
CA ARG A 574 34.85 -32.28 -9.34
C ARG A 574 35.87 -31.98 -8.25
N GLN A 575 36.85 -31.12 -8.53
CA GLN A 575 37.89 -30.76 -7.55
C GLN A 575 37.28 -30.08 -6.31
N ILE A 576 36.34 -29.17 -6.48
CA ILE A 576 35.64 -28.50 -5.36
C ILE A 576 34.88 -29.53 -4.52
N LEU A 577 34.12 -30.41 -5.16
CA LEU A 577 33.34 -31.42 -4.46
C LEU A 577 34.23 -32.46 -3.73
N GLU A 578 35.37 -32.83 -4.29
CA GLU A 578 36.34 -33.71 -3.62
C GLU A 578 36.88 -33.03 -2.35
N HIS A 579 37.25 -31.76 -2.41
CA HIS A 579 37.73 -31.02 -1.25
C HIS A 579 36.65 -30.86 -0.17
N ILE A 580 35.41 -30.50 -0.56
CA ILE A 580 34.30 -30.32 0.38
C ILE A 580 33.96 -31.68 1.03
N SER A 581 33.90 -32.77 0.26
CA SER A 581 33.60 -34.12 0.75
C SER A 581 34.65 -34.67 1.71
N ALA A 582 35.86 -34.14 1.65
CA ALA A 582 36.96 -34.52 2.56
C ALA A 582 36.92 -33.77 3.91
N LEU A 583 36.05 -32.75 4.07
CA LEU A 583 35.93 -31.99 5.31
C LEU A 583 35.27 -32.84 6.41
N PRO A 584 35.77 -32.77 7.66
CA PRO A 584 35.13 -33.46 8.78
C PRO A 584 33.70 -33.03 8.99
N GLY A 585 32.78 -33.96 9.12
CA GLY A 585 31.34 -33.65 9.33
C GLY A 585 30.52 -33.51 8.06
N VAL A 586 31.13 -33.58 6.87
CA VAL A 586 30.40 -33.59 5.60
C VAL A 586 30.09 -35.03 5.20
N GLU A 587 28.83 -35.39 5.12
CA GLU A 587 28.38 -36.75 4.74
C GLU A 587 28.18 -36.86 3.22
N ALA A 588 27.79 -35.80 2.56
CA ALA A 588 27.63 -35.76 1.12
C ALA A 588 27.76 -34.30 0.63
N ALA A 589 28.24 -34.12 -0.59
CA ALA A 589 28.32 -32.86 -1.28
C ALA A 589 27.83 -33.00 -2.72
N GLY A 590 27.19 -31.96 -3.22
CA GLY A 590 26.73 -31.89 -4.60
C GLY A 590 26.49 -30.41 -5.00
N MET A 591 26.52 -30.16 -6.28
CA MET A 591 26.25 -28.81 -6.83
C MET A 591 24.99 -28.85 -7.66
N ALA A 592 24.31 -27.71 -7.69
CA ALA A 592 23.18 -27.45 -8.56
C ALA A 592 23.30 -26.04 -9.14
N ASP A 593 22.75 -25.84 -10.30
CA ASP A 593 22.57 -24.51 -10.90
C ASP A 593 21.65 -23.64 -10.02
N TYR A 594 20.59 -24.22 -9.49
CA TYR A 594 19.66 -23.61 -8.56
C TYR A 594 19.32 -24.52 -7.39
N LEU A 595 19.07 -23.92 -6.23
CA LEU A 595 18.55 -24.68 -5.10
C LEU A 595 17.04 -24.90 -5.22
N PRO A 596 16.49 -25.99 -4.72
CA PRO A 596 15.06 -26.18 -4.59
C PRO A 596 14.42 -25.00 -3.84
N LEU A 597 13.22 -24.57 -4.28
CA LEU A 597 12.52 -23.37 -3.83
C LEU A 597 13.23 -22.04 -4.13
N GLY A 598 14.41 -22.07 -4.72
CA GLY A 598 15.11 -20.90 -5.20
C GLY A 598 14.48 -20.37 -6.51
N PRO A 599 15.08 -19.30 -7.08
CA PRO A 599 14.57 -18.67 -8.29
C PRO A 599 14.88 -19.46 -9.56
N ASN A 600 14.82 -20.81 -9.52
CA ASN A 600 15.00 -21.63 -10.72
C ASN A 600 13.96 -21.26 -11.77
N ARG A 601 14.40 -21.09 -12.97
CA ARG A 601 13.63 -20.58 -14.09
C ARG A 601 13.93 -21.32 -15.38
N GLU A 602 14.76 -22.35 -15.30
CA GLU A 602 14.96 -23.26 -16.39
C GLU A 602 13.81 -24.27 -16.43
N TRP A 603 13.20 -24.36 -17.56
CA TRP A 603 12.17 -25.35 -17.84
C TRP A 603 12.43 -25.94 -19.21
N ASP A 604 11.97 -27.15 -19.40
CA ASP A 604 11.94 -27.80 -20.69
C ASP A 604 10.58 -28.52 -20.82
N THR A 605 10.14 -28.71 -22.05
CA THR A 605 8.92 -29.45 -22.37
C THR A 605 9.27 -30.80 -23.01
N PRO A 606 9.78 -31.77 -22.24
CA PRO A 606 10.13 -33.07 -22.79
C PRO A 606 8.86 -33.76 -23.27
N VAL A 607 8.89 -34.28 -24.50
CA VAL A 607 7.81 -35.10 -25.04
C VAL A 607 8.25 -36.56 -25.00
N PRO A 608 7.62 -37.40 -24.16
CA PRO A 608 7.96 -38.86 -24.11
C PRO A 608 7.74 -39.50 -25.47
N GLN A 609 8.67 -40.36 -25.87
CA GLN A 609 8.58 -41.07 -27.12
C GLN A 609 7.27 -41.88 -27.22
N GLY A 610 6.57 -41.74 -28.34
CA GLY A 610 5.31 -42.43 -28.60
C GLY A 610 4.07 -41.85 -27.88
N LYS A 611 4.18 -40.72 -27.19
CA LYS A 611 3.03 -40.01 -26.58
C LYS A 611 2.72 -38.73 -27.35
N THR A 612 1.44 -38.49 -27.51
CA THR A 612 0.91 -37.24 -28.03
C THR A 612 0.06 -36.56 -26.94
N PHE A 613 0.22 -35.27 -26.78
CA PHE A 613 -0.55 -34.46 -25.83
C PHE A 613 -1.50 -33.54 -26.64
N ALA A 614 -2.69 -33.32 -26.12
CA ALA A 614 -3.56 -32.31 -26.71
C ALA A 614 -2.88 -30.94 -26.64
N PRO A 615 -3.09 -30.04 -27.58
CA PRO A 615 -2.55 -28.69 -27.52
C PRO A 615 -2.86 -28.10 -26.16
N GLY A 616 -1.83 -27.68 -25.53
CA GLY A 616 -2.02 -27.04 -24.27
C GLY A 616 -2.07 -28.00 -23.05
N THR A 617 -1.86 -29.34 -23.07
CA THR A 617 -1.88 -30.27 -21.93
C THR A 617 -0.50 -30.86 -21.60
N LEU A 618 0.54 -30.49 -22.35
CA LEU A 618 1.90 -30.93 -22.11
C LEU A 618 2.41 -30.37 -20.78
N PRO A 619 2.82 -31.17 -19.81
CA PRO A 619 3.41 -30.67 -18.56
C PRO A 619 4.68 -29.86 -18.84
N ASP A 620 4.94 -28.87 -17.99
CA ASP A 620 6.06 -27.94 -18.11
C ASP A 620 6.91 -28.01 -16.84
N PRO A 621 7.75 -29.03 -16.66
CA PRO A 621 8.54 -29.21 -15.45
C PRO A 621 9.71 -28.24 -15.37
N LEU A 622 10.05 -27.82 -14.16
CA LEU A 622 11.32 -27.15 -13.89
C LEU A 622 12.48 -28.14 -14.02
N VAL A 623 13.52 -27.69 -14.69
CA VAL A 623 14.75 -28.45 -14.88
C VAL A 623 15.83 -27.95 -13.94
N TYR A 624 16.56 -28.87 -13.33
CA TYR A 624 17.72 -28.59 -12.49
C TYR A 624 18.92 -29.35 -13.03
N VAL A 625 20.00 -28.66 -13.29
CA VAL A 625 21.27 -29.28 -13.66
C VAL A 625 22.04 -29.52 -12.37
N VAL A 626 22.34 -30.80 -12.07
CA VAL A 626 22.95 -31.18 -10.81
C VAL A 626 24.15 -32.11 -11.03
N THR A 627 25.09 -32.08 -10.09
CA THR A 627 26.19 -33.03 -10.07
C THR A 627 25.83 -34.34 -9.34
N PRO A 628 26.57 -35.40 -9.55
CA PRO A 628 26.49 -36.58 -8.70
C PRO A 628 26.63 -36.21 -7.21
N GLY A 629 25.85 -36.90 -6.35
CA GLY A 629 25.85 -36.64 -4.92
C GLY A 629 24.87 -35.55 -4.46
N PHE A 630 24.32 -34.73 -5.35
CA PHE A 630 23.35 -33.66 -4.98
C PHE A 630 22.11 -34.25 -4.31
N VAL A 631 21.53 -35.28 -4.88
CA VAL A 631 20.33 -35.96 -4.35
C VAL A 631 20.55 -36.43 -2.91
N ARG A 632 21.73 -37.00 -2.63
CA ARG A 632 22.13 -37.43 -1.31
C ARG A 632 22.40 -36.27 -0.37
N ALA A 633 23.08 -35.21 -0.83
CA ALA A 633 23.37 -34.03 -0.02
C ALA A 633 22.08 -33.29 0.41
N MET A 634 21.05 -33.33 -0.41
CA MET A 634 19.74 -32.77 -0.09
C MET A 634 18.82 -33.72 0.68
N GLY A 635 19.23 -34.93 0.99
CA GLY A 635 18.39 -35.94 1.67
C GLY A 635 17.17 -36.37 0.87
N ILE A 636 17.21 -36.27 -0.46
CA ILE A 636 16.09 -36.61 -1.35
C ILE A 636 16.00 -38.11 -1.48
N ARG A 637 14.81 -38.70 -1.28
CA ARG A 637 14.56 -40.11 -1.45
C ARG A 637 14.55 -40.50 -2.93
N LEU A 638 15.53 -41.26 -3.36
CA LEU A 638 15.68 -41.72 -4.73
C LEU A 638 15.15 -43.16 -4.92
N ARG A 639 14.44 -43.36 -6.02
CA ARG A 639 14.13 -44.69 -6.56
C ARG A 639 14.92 -44.89 -7.85
N GLY A 640 15.79 -45.89 -7.89
CA GLY A 640 16.74 -46.12 -8.98
C GLY A 640 18.17 -45.74 -8.59
N ARG A 641 18.97 -45.25 -9.54
CA ARG A 641 20.35 -44.82 -9.31
C ARG A 641 20.52 -43.32 -9.36
N ASP A 642 21.47 -42.79 -8.65
CA ASP A 642 21.92 -41.41 -8.79
C ASP A 642 22.80 -41.22 -10.04
N PHE A 643 23.05 -39.98 -10.42
CA PHE A 643 24.03 -39.63 -11.44
C PHE A 643 25.45 -40.09 -11.01
N THR A 644 26.23 -40.35 -12.01
CA THR A 644 27.67 -40.66 -11.86
C THR A 644 28.47 -39.74 -12.77
N TRP A 645 29.76 -39.59 -12.53
CA TRP A 645 30.64 -38.79 -13.39
C TRP A 645 30.81 -39.39 -14.81
N SER A 646 30.35 -40.61 -15.05
CA SER A 646 30.30 -41.21 -16.39
C SER A 646 29.06 -40.83 -17.18
N ASP A 647 28.05 -40.24 -16.52
CA ASP A 647 26.85 -39.68 -17.20
C ASP A 647 27.20 -38.30 -17.75
N GLY A 648 28.03 -38.23 -18.78
CA GLY A 648 28.54 -37.00 -19.38
C GLY A 648 27.99 -36.76 -20.77
N PRO A 649 28.51 -35.72 -21.48
CA PRO A 649 28.00 -35.30 -22.79
C PRO A 649 28.06 -36.40 -23.88
N HIS A 650 28.98 -37.35 -23.72
CA HIS A 650 29.21 -38.44 -24.69
C HIS A 650 28.58 -39.77 -24.26
N SER A 651 27.88 -39.84 -23.14
CA SER A 651 27.13 -41.00 -22.69
C SER A 651 25.67 -40.98 -23.13
N GLU A 652 24.95 -42.07 -22.86
CA GLU A 652 23.51 -42.04 -22.98
C GLU A 652 22.93 -40.97 -22.03
N ARG A 653 22.05 -40.12 -22.56
CA ARG A 653 21.43 -39.04 -21.78
C ARG A 653 20.49 -39.61 -20.75
N VAL A 654 20.68 -39.28 -19.50
CA VAL A 654 19.89 -39.73 -18.37
C VAL A 654 19.24 -38.53 -17.64
N VAL A 655 18.06 -38.74 -17.09
CA VAL A 655 17.32 -37.75 -16.33
C VAL A 655 16.71 -38.39 -15.07
N LEU A 656 16.69 -37.63 -13.98
CA LEU A 656 15.90 -37.96 -12.80
C LEU A 656 14.61 -37.17 -12.85
N ILE A 657 13.48 -37.84 -12.68
CA ILE A 657 12.18 -37.22 -12.66
C ILE A 657 11.56 -37.32 -11.27
N ASN A 658 10.83 -36.30 -10.83
CA ASN A 658 10.09 -36.39 -9.59
C ASN A 658 8.78 -37.18 -9.78
N ALA A 659 8.18 -37.62 -8.65
CA ALA A 659 6.96 -38.41 -8.68
C ALA A 659 5.77 -37.71 -9.35
N SER A 660 5.74 -36.38 -9.32
CA SER A 660 4.68 -35.61 -9.99
C SER A 660 4.84 -35.61 -11.51
N ALA A 661 6.06 -35.42 -12.00
CA ALA A 661 6.36 -35.53 -13.43
C ALA A 661 6.12 -36.96 -13.93
N ALA A 662 6.55 -37.98 -13.16
CA ALA A 662 6.29 -39.38 -13.50
C ALA A 662 4.79 -39.67 -13.70
N ARG A 663 3.94 -39.18 -12.78
CA ARG A 663 2.47 -39.34 -12.92
C ARG A 663 1.89 -38.52 -14.07
N ALA A 664 2.43 -37.32 -14.33
CA ALA A 664 1.93 -36.47 -15.41
C ALA A 664 2.27 -37.01 -16.79
N TYR A 665 3.49 -37.53 -16.97
CA TYR A 665 3.96 -38.04 -18.25
C TYR A 665 3.60 -39.52 -18.49
N TRP A 666 3.52 -40.34 -17.45
CA TRP A 666 3.20 -41.77 -17.51
C TRP A 666 2.12 -42.12 -16.49
N PRO A 667 0.88 -41.63 -16.70
CA PRO A 667 -0.23 -42.05 -15.84
C PRO A 667 -0.53 -43.51 -16.12
N GLY A 668 -0.20 -44.42 -15.15
CA GLY A 668 -0.43 -45.82 -15.31
C GLY A 668 -0.36 -46.59 -14.05
#